data_623b66dbbbd0c418c9e264abe568afab
#
_entry.id   623b66dbbbd0c418c9e264abe568afab
#
_cell.length_a   1.000
_cell.length_b   1.000
_cell.length_c   1.000
_cell.angle_alpha   90.00
_cell.angle_beta   90.00
_cell.angle_gamma   90.00
#
_symmetry.space_group_name_H-M   'P 1'
#
loop_
_entity.id
_entity.type
_entity.pdbx_description
1 polymer ?
#
loop_
_entity_poly.entity_id
_entity_poly.type
_entity_poly.pdbx_seq_one_letter_code
_entity_poly.pdbx_strand_id
1 'polypeptide(L)'
;IGTIMAKIIGIDLGTTNSCVAVMEGNEPVVIPNSEGHRTTPSVVAFTADGERKVGDPAKRQAITNPKRTVFSIKRFMGETYDKVTADIARAPYSIVRGDNNTPRVDIDGRLYTPQEISAIILQKMKKTAEDYLGQEVSEAVITVPAYFSDSQRQATKEAGEIAGLKVRRIINEPTAAALAYGLDKKQNDMKIAVYDLGGGTFDISILELGDGVFEVKSTNGDTHLGGDDFDHVLIDYMAEAFKAEHGIDLREDPMALQRLKEAAEKAKIELSSSTTTEINLPYIMPVNGIPQHLVMTLTRAKFEQLCDHLIRKTIEPCKLALRDAGLEASQIDEVILVGGSTRIPAIQKIVADFFGKTPNKSVNPDEVVAIGAAIQGGVLTGEVKDVLLLDVTPLSLGIETLGGVMTKLIDANTTIPTRKSEVFSTAADNQPSVEINVCQGERPLARDNKSIGRFHLDGIPAAPRGVPQIEVTFDIDANGILNVSAKDKGTGKEQKIRIEASSGLTEQEIQRMRDEAKANEAKDKAEKERIDKINAADSNIFATEKQLKEYGDKLPADKKAAIESALGKLKEAHKNADVAAIDTAIAELNAAWQAASQDIYAQQQAQGAQQNAGQQQSNQGAQSNGGNGASQPEDVEFEEVK
;
A
#
# COMPACT_ATOMS: atom_id res chain seq x y z
N ILE A 1 32.70 -10.41 -24.21
CA ILE A 1 31.54 -11.10 -23.59
C ILE A 1 30.76 -10.00 -22.90
N GLY A 2 29.74 -9.45 -23.57
CA GLY A 2 28.89 -8.43 -22.97
C GLY A 2 28.14 -9.04 -21.77
N THR A 3 28.18 -8.34 -20.64
CA THR A 3 27.41 -8.71 -19.45
C THR A 3 25.94 -8.66 -19.84
N ILE A 4 25.25 -9.78 -19.85
CA ILE A 4 23.80 -9.83 -20.08
C ILE A 4 23.17 -9.14 -18.86
N MET A 5 22.56 -7.96 -19.07
CA MET A 5 21.86 -7.25 -18.00
C MET A 5 20.61 -8.05 -17.61
N ALA A 6 20.46 -8.30 -16.30
CA ALA A 6 19.25 -8.89 -15.77
C ALA A 6 18.06 -7.95 -16.03
N LYS A 7 16.99 -8.49 -16.61
CA LYS A 7 15.75 -7.75 -16.88
C LYS A 7 14.73 -7.97 -15.77
N ILE A 8 14.01 -6.92 -15.41
CA ILE A 8 12.84 -7.00 -14.55
C ILE A 8 11.61 -6.78 -15.42
N ILE A 9 10.77 -7.80 -15.51
CA ILE A 9 9.53 -7.70 -16.31
C ILE A 9 8.41 -7.05 -15.50
N GLY A 10 7.52 -6.38 -16.21
CA GLY A 10 6.28 -5.85 -15.62
C GLY A 10 5.11 -6.75 -16.00
N ILE A 11 4.34 -7.16 -15.01
CA ILE A 11 3.18 -8.03 -15.21
C ILE A 11 1.93 -7.37 -14.65
N ASP A 12 0.94 -7.21 -15.51
CA ASP A 12 -0.44 -6.98 -15.14
C ASP A 12 -1.13 -8.34 -14.98
N LEU A 13 -1.32 -8.76 -13.73
CA LEU A 13 -2.06 -9.98 -13.40
C LEU A 13 -3.54 -9.62 -13.23
N GLY A 14 -4.26 -9.52 -14.34
CA GLY A 14 -5.66 -9.12 -14.35
C GLY A 14 -6.62 -10.25 -13.97
N THR A 15 -7.82 -9.89 -13.56
CA THR A 15 -8.90 -10.85 -13.26
C THR A 15 -9.29 -11.65 -14.50
N THR A 16 -9.38 -10.99 -15.64
CA THR A 16 -9.81 -11.58 -16.92
C THR A 16 -8.65 -11.82 -17.87
N ASN A 17 -7.76 -10.85 -18.01
CA ASN A 17 -6.59 -10.92 -18.90
C ASN A 17 -5.33 -10.46 -18.17
N SER A 18 -4.21 -11.05 -18.54
CA SER A 18 -2.88 -10.69 -18.07
C SER A 18 -2.03 -10.18 -19.22
N CYS A 19 -1.05 -9.35 -18.90
CA CYS A 19 -0.16 -8.74 -19.88
C CYS A 19 1.25 -8.65 -19.30
N VAL A 20 2.26 -8.85 -20.13
CA VAL A 20 3.66 -8.73 -19.74
C VAL A 20 4.39 -7.76 -20.65
N ALA A 21 5.22 -6.91 -20.05
CA ALA A 21 6.03 -5.92 -20.73
C ALA A 21 7.44 -5.86 -20.13
N VAL A 22 8.37 -5.31 -20.88
CA VAL A 22 9.76 -5.11 -20.46
C VAL A 22 10.30 -3.81 -21.04
N MET A 23 11.25 -3.18 -20.36
CA MET A 23 11.97 -2.06 -20.92
C MET A 23 13.04 -2.54 -21.90
N GLU A 24 13.06 -1.97 -23.10
CA GLU A 24 14.14 -2.07 -24.07
C GLU A 24 14.71 -0.67 -24.29
N GLY A 25 15.85 -0.41 -23.65
CA GLY A 25 16.35 0.97 -23.56
C GLY A 25 15.39 1.85 -22.75
N ASN A 26 14.97 2.96 -23.32
CA ASN A 26 14.04 3.90 -22.67
C ASN A 26 12.56 3.67 -23.03
N GLU A 27 12.25 2.61 -23.76
CA GLU A 27 10.89 2.35 -24.21
C GLU A 27 10.33 1.03 -23.66
N PRO A 28 9.10 1.01 -23.16
CA PRO A 28 8.43 -0.20 -22.77
C PRO A 28 7.96 -0.97 -24.00
N VAL A 29 8.15 -2.28 -23.98
CA VAL A 29 7.71 -3.19 -25.04
C VAL A 29 6.77 -4.22 -24.44
N VAL A 30 5.56 -4.31 -24.97
CA VAL A 30 4.62 -5.37 -24.62
C VAL A 30 4.97 -6.63 -25.40
N ILE A 31 5.10 -7.75 -24.69
CA ILE A 31 5.56 -9.00 -25.26
C ILE A 31 4.37 -9.85 -25.70
N PRO A 32 4.26 -10.21 -27.00
CA PRO A 32 3.21 -11.11 -27.46
C PRO A 32 3.47 -12.54 -26.96
N ASN A 33 2.39 -13.27 -26.68
CA ASN A 33 2.46 -14.66 -26.27
C ASN A 33 2.72 -15.63 -27.45
N SER A 34 2.82 -16.92 -27.16
CA SER A 34 3.06 -17.95 -28.17
C SER A 34 1.94 -18.07 -29.23
N GLU A 35 0.74 -17.57 -28.92
CA GLU A 35 -0.40 -17.51 -29.82
C GLU A 35 -0.43 -16.21 -30.66
N GLY A 36 0.55 -15.32 -30.46
CA GLY A 36 0.67 -14.03 -31.16
C GLY A 36 -0.18 -12.90 -30.57
N HIS A 37 -0.80 -13.11 -29.42
CA HIS A 37 -1.60 -12.11 -28.74
C HIS A 37 -0.78 -11.33 -27.71
N ARG A 38 -1.06 -10.06 -27.56
CA ARG A 38 -0.37 -9.15 -26.62
C ARG A 38 -0.92 -9.24 -25.21
N THR A 39 -2.11 -9.78 -25.04
CA THR A 39 -2.70 -10.14 -23.75
C THR A 39 -2.97 -11.64 -23.70
N THR A 40 -2.96 -12.20 -22.51
CA THR A 40 -3.21 -13.62 -22.25
C THR A 40 -4.40 -13.75 -21.30
N PRO A 41 -5.46 -14.48 -21.69
CA PRO A 41 -6.55 -14.76 -20.75
C PRO A 41 -6.06 -15.38 -19.45
N SER A 42 -6.52 -14.87 -18.32
CA SER A 42 -6.20 -15.39 -16.98
C SER A 42 -7.02 -16.64 -16.69
N VAL A 43 -6.86 -17.66 -17.54
CA VAL A 43 -7.62 -18.92 -17.53
C VAL A 43 -6.66 -20.10 -17.53
N VAL A 44 -6.93 -21.05 -16.65
CA VAL A 44 -6.18 -22.31 -16.53
C VAL A 44 -7.16 -23.47 -16.67
N ALA A 45 -6.89 -24.37 -17.60
CA ALA A 45 -7.68 -25.58 -17.80
C ALA A 45 -6.83 -26.83 -17.53
N PHE A 46 -7.48 -27.80 -16.90
CA PHE A 46 -6.90 -29.12 -16.65
C PHE A 46 -7.64 -30.15 -17.54
N THR A 47 -6.88 -30.88 -18.32
CA THR A 47 -7.45 -31.95 -19.14
C THR A 47 -7.62 -33.23 -18.32
N ALA A 48 -8.43 -34.17 -18.83
CA ALA A 48 -8.67 -35.44 -18.13
C ALA A 48 -7.41 -36.29 -17.93
N ASP A 49 -6.41 -36.15 -18.80
CA ASP A 49 -5.10 -36.81 -18.74
C ASP A 49 -4.06 -36.01 -17.90
N GLY A 50 -4.47 -34.92 -17.24
CA GLY A 50 -3.62 -34.13 -16.34
C GLY A 50 -2.76 -33.08 -17.02
N GLU A 51 -2.91 -32.84 -18.31
CA GLU A 51 -2.26 -31.73 -19.01
C GLU A 51 -2.88 -30.38 -18.60
N ARG A 52 -2.06 -29.34 -18.59
CA ARG A 52 -2.50 -27.97 -18.30
C ARG A 52 -2.50 -27.12 -19.56
N LYS A 53 -3.58 -26.35 -19.73
CA LYS A 53 -3.69 -25.30 -20.75
C LYS A 53 -3.83 -23.96 -20.08
N VAL A 54 -3.17 -22.94 -20.62
CA VAL A 54 -3.18 -21.59 -20.05
C VAL A 54 -3.46 -20.58 -21.17
N GLY A 55 -4.29 -19.59 -20.87
CA GLY A 55 -4.60 -18.50 -21.81
C GLY A 55 -5.66 -18.88 -22.84
N ASP A 56 -5.42 -18.51 -24.09
CA ASP A 56 -6.39 -18.74 -25.18
C ASP A 56 -6.82 -20.20 -25.35
N PRO A 57 -5.91 -21.18 -25.32
CA PRO A 57 -6.32 -22.59 -25.40
C PRO A 57 -7.26 -23.01 -24.26
N ALA A 58 -7.03 -22.50 -23.05
CA ALA A 58 -7.89 -22.78 -21.89
C ALA A 58 -9.27 -22.10 -22.04
N LYS A 59 -9.28 -20.85 -22.48
CA LYS A 59 -10.52 -20.07 -22.68
C LYS A 59 -11.43 -20.70 -23.74
N ARG A 60 -10.87 -21.18 -24.86
CA ARG A 60 -11.64 -21.78 -25.95
C ARG A 60 -12.41 -23.04 -25.59
N GLN A 61 -12.02 -23.76 -24.56
CA GLN A 61 -12.69 -25.00 -24.14
C GLN A 61 -13.46 -24.83 -22.80
N ALA A 62 -13.58 -23.61 -22.28
CA ALA A 62 -14.10 -23.35 -20.95
C ALA A 62 -15.55 -23.86 -20.77
N ILE A 63 -16.43 -23.62 -21.74
CA ILE A 63 -17.84 -23.99 -21.65
C ILE A 63 -18.03 -25.50 -21.77
N THR A 64 -17.18 -26.20 -22.51
CA THR A 64 -17.22 -27.65 -22.68
C THR A 64 -16.50 -28.42 -21.56
N ASN A 65 -15.71 -27.74 -20.74
CA ASN A 65 -14.97 -28.33 -19.61
C ASN A 65 -15.05 -27.43 -18.36
N PRO A 66 -16.27 -27.09 -17.87
CA PRO A 66 -16.45 -26.06 -16.86
C PRO A 66 -15.88 -26.44 -15.49
N LYS A 67 -15.89 -27.70 -15.14
CA LYS A 67 -15.43 -28.17 -13.81
C LYS A 67 -13.90 -28.17 -13.67
N ARG A 68 -13.17 -28.17 -14.77
CA ARG A 68 -11.70 -28.19 -14.81
C ARG A 68 -11.10 -26.92 -15.40
N THR A 69 -11.89 -25.90 -15.64
CA THR A 69 -11.43 -24.62 -16.18
C THR A 69 -11.61 -23.53 -15.13
N VAL A 70 -10.50 -22.98 -14.67
CA VAL A 70 -10.44 -21.97 -13.63
C VAL A 70 -10.21 -20.62 -14.23
N PHE A 71 -11.04 -19.66 -13.91
CA PHE A 71 -10.92 -18.27 -14.30
C PHE A 71 -11.38 -17.36 -13.16
N SER A 72 -11.04 -16.08 -13.25
CA SER A 72 -11.32 -15.08 -12.21
C SER A 72 -10.76 -15.45 -10.84
N ILE A 73 -9.66 -16.19 -10.81
CA ILE A 73 -9.03 -16.63 -9.55
C ILE A 73 -8.57 -15.47 -8.68
N LYS A 74 -8.28 -14.31 -9.27
CA LYS A 74 -7.91 -13.10 -8.55
C LYS A 74 -8.93 -12.68 -7.49
N ARG A 75 -10.21 -13.02 -7.68
CA ARG A 75 -11.28 -12.75 -6.72
C ARG A 75 -11.10 -13.47 -5.37
N PHE A 76 -10.31 -14.54 -5.36
CA PHE A 76 -10.07 -15.38 -4.18
C PHE A 76 -8.69 -15.16 -3.55
N MET A 77 -7.85 -14.37 -4.18
CA MET A 77 -6.48 -14.12 -3.73
C MET A 77 -6.44 -13.43 -2.38
N GLY A 78 -5.80 -14.07 -1.39
CA GLY A 78 -5.61 -13.51 -0.06
C GLY A 78 -6.90 -13.27 0.74
N GLU A 79 -8.00 -13.88 0.31
CA GLU A 79 -9.32 -13.76 0.93
C GLU A 79 -9.64 -14.98 1.79
N THR A 80 -10.55 -14.81 2.76
CA THR A 80 -11.12 -15.93 3.51
C THR A 80 -12.36 -16.45 2.79
N TYR A 81 -12.65 -17.76 2.98
CA TYR A 81 -13.80 -18.42 2.35
C TYR A 81 -15.11 -17.69 2.63
N ASP A 82 -15.33 -17.26 3.87
CA ASP A 82 -16.59 -16.62 4.28
C ASP A 82 -16.83 -15.26 3.63
N LYS A 83 -15.78 -14.57 3.19
CA LYS A 83 -15.90 -13.27 2.51
C LYS A 83 -16.24 -13.37 1.02
N VAL A 84 -16.05 -14.52 0.42
CA VAL A 84 -16.17 -14.72 -1.05
C VAL A 84 -17.27 -15.71 -1.44
N THR A 85 -18.21 -15.97 -0.56
CA THR A 85 -19.30 -16.96 -0.79
C THR A 85 -20.15 -16.64 -2.02
N ALA A 86 -20.37 -15.36 -2.32
CA ALA A 86 -21.10 -14.94 -3.53
C ALA A 86 -20.34 -15.28 -4.82
N ASP A 87 -19.04 -15.09 -4.84
CA ASP A 87 -18.19 -15.45 -5.97
C ASP A 87 -18.05 -16.97 -6.11
N ILE A 88 -17.96 -17.69 -4.99
CA ILE A 88 -17.98 -19.16 -4.97
C ILE A 88 -19.25 -19.71 -5.63
N ALA A 89 -20.40 -19.14 -5.29
CA ALA A 89 -21.69 -19.55 -5.85
C ALA A 89 -21.80 -19.33 -7.38
N ARG A 90 -21.07 -18.35 -7.91
CA ARG A 90 -21.05 -18.03 -9.35
C ARG A 90 -20.06 -18.87 -10.15
N ALA A 91 -19.04 -19.43 -9.48
CA ALA A 91 -18.01 -20.19 -10.16
C ALA A 91 -18.55 -21.53 -10.70
N PRO A 92 -18.32 -21.87 -11.96
CA PRO A 92 -18.74 -23.18 -12.51
C PRO A 92 -17.81 -24.31 -12.09
N TYR A 93 -16.64 -24.01 -11.53
CA TYR A 93 -15.71 -24.97 -10.94
C TYR A 93 -15.90 -25.01 -9.42
N SER A 94 -15.46 -26.09 -8.79
CA SER A 94 -15.67 -26.32 -7.35
C SER A 94 -14.65 -25.56 -6.50
N ILE A 95 -15.14 -24.80 -5.54
CA ILE A 95 -14.33 -24.13 -4.52
C ILE A 95 -14.77 -24.64 -3.16
N VAL A 96 -13.82 -25.13 -2.37
CA VAL A 96 -14.05 -25.70 -1.04
C VAL A 96 -13.28 -24.92 0.02
N ARG A 97 -13.71 -25.08 1.27
CA ARG A 97 -13.01 -24.50 2.42
C ARG A 97 -11.76 -25.31 2.72
N GLY A 98 -10.59 -24.69 2.67
CA GLY A 98 -9.33 -25.29 3.07
C GLY A 98 -8.89 -24.86 4.46
N ASP A 99 -7.64 -25.17 4.80
CA ASP A 99 -7.02 -24.79 6.06
C ASP A 99 -7.05 -23.26 6.24
N ASN A 100 -7.16 -22.82 7.49
CA ASN A 100 -7.23 -21.39 7.86
C ASN A 100 -8.39 -20.63 7.20
N ASN A 101 -9.51 -21.32 6.93
CA ASN A 101 -10.68 -20.71 6.29
C ASN A 101 -10.38 -20.08 4.92
N THR A 102 -9.49 -20.70 4.14
CA THR A 102 -9.10 -20.23 2.82
C THR A 102 -9.90 -20.92 1.71
N PRO A 103 -10.24 -20.22 0.62
CA PRO A 103 -10.87 -20.86 -0.54
C PRO A 103 -9.82 -21.69 -1.29
N ARG A 104 -10.18 -22.91 -1.67
CA ARG A 104 -9.36 -23.84 -2.45
C ARG A 104 -10.12 -24.33 -3.65
N VAL A 105 -9.46 -24.38 -4.80
CA VAL A 105 -10.05 -24.94 -6.03
C VAL A 105 -9.85 -26.45 -6.04
N ASP A 106 -10.94 -27.19 -6.16
CA ASP A 106 -10.94 -28.64 -6.23
C ASP A 106 -10.96 -29.09 -7.70
N ILE A 107 -9.86 -29.68 -8.16
CA ILE A 107 -9.75 -30.30 -9.49
C ILE A 107 -9.51 -31.80 -9.29
N ASP A 108 -10.54 -32.59 -9.53
CA ASP A 108 -10.50 -34.04 -9.42
C ASP A 108 -9.95 -34.55 -8.06
N GLY A 109 -10.28 -33.86 -6.97
CA GLY A 109 -9.84 -34.19 -5.62
C GLY A 109 -8.54 -33.53 -5.17
N ARG A 110 -7.79 -32.91 -6.07
CA ARG A 110 -6.62 -32.10 -5.72
C ARG A 110 -7.04 -30.67 -5.42
N LEU A 111 -6.62 -30.16 -4.27
CA LEU A 111 -6.92 -28.79 -3.83
C LEU A 111 -5.77 -27.83 -4.20
N TYR A 112 -6.12 -26.78 -4.95
CA TYR A 112 -5.19 -25.72 -5.34
C TYR A 112 -5.52 -24.44 -4.58
N THR A 113 -4.49 -23.76 -4.08
CA THR A 113 -4.65 -22.41 -3.56
C THR A 113 -4.86 -21.41 -4.71
N PRO A 114 -5.49 -20.26 -4.46
CA PRO A 114 -5.52 -19.18 -5.46
C PRO A 114 -4.13 -18.76 -5.91
N GLN A 115 -3.13 -18.78 -5.02
CA GLN A 115 -1.74 -18.49 -5.32
C GLN A 115 -1.15 -19.49 -6.32
N GLU A 116 -1.43 -20.80 -6.15
CA GLU A 116 -0.95 -21.83 -7.07
C GLU A 116 -1.55 -21.69 -8.47
N ILE A 117 -2.83 -21.39 -8.58
CA ILE A 117 -3.49 -21.15 -9.89
C ILE A 117 -2.94 -19.87 -10.53
N SER A 118 -2.82 -18.79 -9.77
CA SER A 118 -2.22 -17.56 -10.26
C SER A 118 -0.77 -17.75 -10.69
N ALA A 119 -0.02 -18.59 -9.98
CA ALA A 119 1.36 -18.95 -10.33
C ALA A 119 1.46 -19.62 -11.70
N ILE A 120 0.49 -20.45 -12.07
CA ILE A 120 0.44 -21.08 -13.40
C ILE A 120 0.31 -20.01 -14.50
N ILE A 121 -0.51 -19.00 -14.29
CA ILE A 121 -0.64 -17.86 -15.20
C ILE A 121 0.67 -17.07 -15.25
N LEU A 122 1.27 -16.80 -14.10
CA LEU A 122 2.55 -16.08 -14.01
C LEU A 122 3.70 -16.84 -14.66
N GLN A 123 3.70 -18.17 -14.59
CA GLN A 123 4.66 -19.01 -15.32
C GLN A 123 4.53 -18.84 -16.84
N LYS A 124 3.31 -18.73 -17.34
CA LYS A 124 3.05 -18.42 -18.77
C LYS A 124 3.62 -17.05 -19.14
N MET A 125 3.46 -16.05 -18.28
CA MET A 125 4.02 -14.71 -18.49
C MET A 125 5.55 -14.72 -18.45
N LYS A 126 6.12 -15.42 -17.48
CA LYS A 126 7.58 -15.62 -17.35
C LYS A 126 8.16 -16.28 -18.61
N LYS A 127 7.56 -17.38 -19.05
CA LYS A 127 8.01 -18.09 -20.25
C LYS A 127 7.86 -17.24 -21.51
N THR A 128 6.77 -16.52 -21.65
CA THR A 128 6.55 -15.58 -22.75
C THR A 128 7.69 -14.54 -22.81
N ALA A 129 8.07 -13.98 -21.68
CA ALA A 129 9.19 -13.04 -21.60
C ALA A 129 10.54 -13.68 -21.91
N GLU A 130 10.79 -14.88 -21.38
CA GLU A 130 12.04 -15.63 -21.64
C GLU A 130 12.21 -16.00 -23.11
N ASP A 131 11.14 -16.45 -23.77
CA ASP A 131 11.17 -16.78 -25.20
C ASP A 131 11.45 -15.54 -26.07
N TYR A 132 10.89 -14.40 -25.70
CA TYR A 132 11.14 -13.13 -26.40
C TYR A 132 12.56 -12.60 -26.18
N LEU A 133 13.02 -12.59 -24.93
CA LEU A 133 14.32 -12.01 -24.54
C LEU A 133 15.50 -12.95 -24.85
N GLY A 134 15.25 -14.25 -25.05
CA GLY A 134 16.28 -15.25 -25.24
C GLY A 134 17.18 -15.46 -24.02
N GLN A 135 16.68 -15.15 -22.83
CA GLN A 135 17.39 -15.30 -21.55
C GLN A 135 16.42 -15.67 -20.43
N GLU A 136 16.94 -16.19 -19.33
CA GLU A 136 16.17 -16.46 -18.13
C GLU A 136 15.68 -15.15 -17.49
N VAL A 137 14.44 -15.13 -17.04
CA VAL A 137 13.82 -14.03 -16.30
C VAL A 137 13.52 -14.50 -14.89
N SER A 138 14.12 -13.86 -13.91
CA SER A 138 13.99 -14.23 -12.50
C SER A 138 13.30 -13.20 -11.64
N GLU A 139 13.04 -11.99 -12.15
CA GLU A 139 12.50 -10.87 -11.37
C GLU A 139 11.34 -10.19 -12.10
N ALA A 140 10.37 -9.73 -11.32
CA ALA A 140 9.18 -9.04 -11.84
C ALA A 140 8.66 -7.96 -10.92
N VAL A 141 7.96 -6.99 -11.51
CA VAL A 141 7.03 -6.08 -10.85
C VAL A 141 5.62 -6.57 -11.22
N ILE A 142 4.77 -6.77 -10.24
CA ILE A 142 3.39 -7.24 -10.42
C ILE A 142 2.43 -6.19 -9.89
N THR A 143 1.32 -5.96 -10.59
CA THR A 143 0.32 -4.97 -10.23
C THR A 143 -0.85 -5.57 -9.47
N VAL A 144 -1.47 -4.76 -8.64
CA VAL A 144 -2.68 -5.09 -7.87
C VAL A 144 -3.63 -3.90 -7.86
N PRO A 145 -4.95 -4.13 -7.70
CA PRO A 145 -5.89 -3.05 -7.47
C PRO A 145 -5.50 -2.21 -6.24
N ALA A 146 -5.77 -0.92 -6.27
CA ALA A 146 -5.42 -0.02 -5.17
C ALA A 146 -6.09 -0.40 -3.84
N TYR A 147 -7.27 -1.03 -3.89
CA TYR A 147 -8.01 -1.47 -2.70
C TYR A 147 -7.53 -2.81 -2.11
N PHE A 148 -6.57 -3.49 -2.75
CA PHE A 148 -6.06 -4.75 -2.19
C PHE A 148 -5.47 -4.54 -0.79
N SER A 149 -5.89 -5.39 0.13
CA SER A 149 -5.32 -5.48 1.47
C SER A 149 -3.90 -6.05 1.44
N ASP A 150 -3.19 -5.97 2.55
CA ASP A 150 -1.87 -6.58 2.66
C ASP A 150 -1.91 -8.11 2.46
N SER A 151 -2.99 -8.82 2.90
CA SER A 151 -3.17 -10.26 2.61
C SER A 151 -3.21 -10.55 1.12
N GLN A 152 -3.97 -9.75 0.38
CA GLN A 152 -4.10 -9.90 -1.06
C GLN A 152 -2.79 -9.56 -1.78
N ARG A 153 -2.07 -8.54 -1.31
CA ARG A 153 -0.73 -8.18 -1.81
C ARG A 153 0.29 -9.28 -1.51
N GLN A 154 0.29 -9.81 -0.29
CA GLN A 154 1.16 -10.93 0.10
C GLN A 154 0.86 -12.19 -0.72
N ALA A 155 -0.41 -12.53 -0.93
CA ALA A 155 -0.81 -13.67 -1.75
C ALA A 155 -0.34 -13.52 -3.22
N THR A 156 -0.39 -12.30 -3.75
CA THR A 156 0.12 -11.99 -5.09
C THR A 156 1.64 -12.18 -5.17
N LYS A 157 2.37 -11.72 -4.15
CA LYS A 157 3.81 -11.96 -4.03
C LYS A 157 4.14 -13.45 -3.96
N GLU A 158 3.41 -14.21 -3.14
CA GLU A 158 3.58 -15.67 -3.02
C GLU A 158 3.35 -16.38 -4.36
N ALA A 159 2.33 -15.97 -5.11
CA ALA A 159 2.08 -16.49 -6.45
C ALA A 159 3.28 -16.26 -7.38
N GLY A 160 3.88 -15.09 -7.34
CA GLY A 160 5.12 -14.79 -8.08
C GLY A 160 6.28 -15.69 -7.67
N GLU A 161 6.47 -15.91 -6.39
CA GLU A 161 7.52 -16.79 -5.85
C GLU A 161 7.31 -18.25 -6.27
N ILE A 162 6.09 -18.76 -6.22
CA ILE A 162 5.73 -20.11 -6.71
C ILE A 162 6.03 -20.25 -8.21
N ALA A 163 5.79 -19.18 -8.97
CA ALA A 163 6.10 -19.15 -10.40
C ALA A 163 7.60 -19.09 -10.73
N GLY A 164 8.46 -18.92 -9.73
CA GLY A 164 9.90 -18.80 -9.92
C GLY A 164 10.37 -17.35 -10.16
N LEU A 165 9.58 -16.37 -9.74
CA LEU A 165 9.88 -14.95 -9.85
C LEU A 165 10.17 -14.34 -8.48
N LYS A 166 11.26 -13.59 -8.37
CA LYS A 166 11.45 -12.67 -7.27
C LYS A 166 10.63 -11.41 -7.55
N VAL A 167 9.59 -11.19 -6.76
CA VAL A 167 8.75 -10.00 -6.90
C VAL A 167 9.44 -8.82 -6.25
N ARG A 168 9.96 -7.92 -7.08
CA ARG A 168 10.71 -6.76 -6.65
C ARG A 168 9.80 -5.67 -6.09
N ARG A 169 8.61 -5.54 -6.68
CA ARG A 169 7.57 -4.62 -6.25
C ARG A 169 6.18 -5.14 -6.55
N ILE A 170 5.25 -4.81 -5.67
CA ILE A 170 3.80 -4.85 -5.91
C ILE A 170 3.35 -3.39 -6.02
N ILE A 171 2.82 -2.98 -7.17
CA ILE A 171 2.37 -1.60 -7.39
C ILE A 171 0.86 -1.55 -7.69
N ASN A 172 0.25 -0.42 -7.36
CA ASN A 172 -1.17 -0.20 -7.63
C ASN A 172 -1.43 -0.02 -9.14
N GLU A 173 -2.46 -0.69 -9.65
CA GLU A 173 -2.83 -0.62 -11.06
C GLU A 173 -3.08 0.81 -11.54
N PRO A 174 -3.84 1.68 -10.81
CA PRO A 174 -4.05 3.05 -11.28
C PRO A 174 -2.78 3.91 -11.30
N THR A 175 -1.85 3.69 -10.37
CA THR A 175 -0.58 4.40 -10.39
C THR A 175 0.33 3.93 -11.53
N ALA A 176 0.35 2.64 -11.81
CA ALA A 176 1.03 2.10 -13.00
C ALA A 176 0.47 2.71 -14.29
N ALA A 177 -0.86 2.81 -14.39
CA ALA A 177 -1.51 3.47 -15.52
C ALA A 177 -1.10 4.94 -15.66
N ALA A 178 -1.08 5.70 -14.57
CA ALA A 178 -0.63 7.09 -14.58
C ALA A 178 0.81 7.24 -15.08
N LEU A 179 1.71 6.34 -14.69
CA LEU A 179 3.08 6.29 -15.21
C LEU A 179 3.12 6.02 -16.72
N ALA A 180 2.36 5.03 -17.17
CA ALA A 180 2.33 4.67 -18.59
C ALA A 180 1.85 5.82 -19.48
N TYR A 181 0.94 6.66 -18.97
CA TYR A 181 0.50 7.87 -19.66
C TYR A 181 1.48 9.05 -19.52
N GLY A 182 2.58 8.90 -18.77
CA GLY A 182 3.59 9.93 -18.58
C GLY A 182 3.16 11.12 -17.74
N LEU A 183 2.18 10.95 -16.85
CA LEU A 183 1.62 12.04 -16.05
C LEU A 183 2.57 12.56 -14.97
N ASP A 184 3.52 11.76 -14.53
CA ASP A 184 4.62 12.14 -13.64
C ASP A 184 5.51 13.27 -14.21
N LYS A 185 5.49 13.46 -15.53
CA LYS A 185 6.31 14.44 -16.26
C LYS A 185 5.60 15.74 -16.61
N LYS A 186 4.27 15.81 -16.42
CA LYS A 186 3.49 16.96 -16.90
C LYS A 186 3.47 18.15 -15.95
N GLN A 187 3.20 17.94 -14.68
CA GLN A 187 3.21 19.00 -13.65
C GLN A 187 3.31 18.35 -12.26
N ASN A 188 3.65 19.17 -11.25
CA ASN A 188 3.88 18.67 -9.90
C ASN A 188 2.62 18.43 -9.09
N ASP A 189 1.53 19.12 -9.42
CA ASP A 189 0.25 18.98 -8.72
C ASP A 189 -0.84 18.68 -9.73
N MET A 190 -1.38 17.47 -9.68
CA MET A 190 -2.45 17.01 -10.57
C MET A 190 -3.48 16.17 -9.82
N LYS A 191 -4.72 16.30 -10.25
CA LYS A 191 -5.82 15.42 -9.85
C LYS A 191 -6.21 14.57 -11.05
N ILE A 192 -6.15 13.26 -10.88
CA ILE A 192 -6.26 12.29 -11.96
C ILE A 192 -7.39 11.31 -11.65
N ALA A 193 -8.26 11.09 -12.63
CA ALA A 193 -9.23 10.00 -12.57
C ALA A 193 -8.76 8.85 -13.48
N VAL A 194 -8.67 7.67 -12.92
CA VAL A 194 -8.35 6.44 -13.64
C VAL A 194 -9.63 5.62 -13.78
N TYR A 195 -10.16 5.55 -14.99
CA TYR A 195 -11.37 4.81 -15.33
C TYR A 195 -10.97 3.48 -15.97
N ASP A 196 -11.12 2.40 -15.21
CA ASP A 196 -10.69 1.05 -15.59
C ASP A 196 -11.88 0.13 -15.77
N LEU A 197 -12.25 -0.11 -17.03
CA LEU A 197 -13.30 -1.05 -17.39
C LEU A 197 -12.67 -2.25 -18.11
N GLY A 198 -12.42 -3.29 -17.35
CA GLY A 198 -11.87 -4.55 -17.83
C GLY A 198 -12.92 -5.54 -18.30
N GLY A 199 -12.55 -6.81 -18.38
CA GLY A 199 -13.47 -7.88 -18.79
C GLY A 199 -14.51 -8.24 -17.73
N GLY A 200 -14.15 -8.22 -16.46
CA GLY A 200 -15.02 -8.66 -15.37
C GLY A 200 -15.22 -7.67 -14.25
N THR A 201 -14.46 -6.60 -14.20
CA THR A 201 -14.50 -5.59 -13.13
C THR A 201 -14.47 -4.18 -13.69
N PHE A 202 -15.11 -3.28 -12.97
CA PHE A 202 -15.00 -1.84 -13.16
C PHE A 202 -14.39 -1.19 -11.92
N ASP A 203 -13.33 -0.41 -12.11
CA ASP A 203 -12.65 0.33 -11.05
C ASP A 203 -12.46 1.79 -11.47
N ILE A 204 -12.84 2.69 -10.58
CA ILE A 204 -12.54 4.12 -10.68
C ILE A 204 -11.66 4.52 -9.52
N SER A 205 -10.53 5.16 -9.80
CA SER A 205 -9.61 5.63 -8.79
C SER A 205 -9.33 7.11 -9.01
N ILE A 206 -9.31 7.86 -7.92
CA ILE A 206 -8.93 9.26 -7.92
C ILE A 206 -7.55 9.37 -7.29
N LEU A 207 -6.60 9.87 -8.06
CA LEU A 207 -5.22 10.06 -7.64
C LEU A 207 -4.91 11.54 -7.53
N GLU A 208 -4.02 11.86 -6.62
CA GLU A 208 -3.40 13.18 -6.54
C GLU A 208 -1.89 13.02 -6.67
N LEU A 209 -1.29 13.75 -7.60
CA LEU A 209 0.15 13.88 -7.71
C LEU A 209 0.57 15.12 -6.93
N GLY A 210 1.36 14.93 -5.90
CA GLY A 210 1.90 16.03 -5.09
C GLY A 210 3.26 15.65 -4.53
N ASP A 211 4.16 16.61 -4.40
CA ASP A 211 5.51 16.42 -3.86
C ASP A 211 6.30 15.27 -4.52
N GLY A 212 6.06 15.04 -5.80
CA GLY A 212 6.72 13.97 -6.55
C GLY A 212 6.15 12.57 -6.30
N VAL A 213 4.97 12.45 -5.69
CA VAL A 213 4.34 11.18 -5.31
C VAL A 213 2.90 11.11 -5.81
N PHE A 214 2.49 9.95 -6.34
CA PHE A 214 1.09 9.64 -6.60
C PHE A 214 0.43 9.07 -5.33
N GLU A 215 -0.62 9.72 -4.88
CA GLU A 215 -1.44 9.26 -3.77
C GLU A 215 -2.82 8.86 -4.29
N VAL A 216 -3.31 7.66 -3.93
CA VAL A 216 -4.67 7.24 -4.23
C VAL A 216 -5.60 7.84 -3.18
N LYS A 217 -6.42 8.79 -3.57
CA LYS A 217 -7.35 9.51 -2.67
C LYS A 217 -8.62 8.72 -2.41
N SER A 218 -9.12 8.04 -3.42
CA SER A 218 -10.30 7.19 -3.31
C SER A 218 -10.33 6.16 -4.41
N THR A 219 -11.07 5.09 -4.17
CA THR A 219 -11.38 4.08 -5.17
C THR A 219 -12.81 3.60 -4.96
N ASN A 220 -13.48 3.30 -6.03
CA ASN A 220 -14.83 2.72 -6.04
C ASN A 220 -14.98 1.85 -7.28
N GLY A 221 -16.09 1.18 -7.45
CA GLY A 221 -16.32 0.38 -8.63
C GLY A 221 -17.43 -0.63 -8.48
N ASP A 222 -17.44 -1.57 -9.40
CA ASP A 222 -18.31 -2.74 -9.39
C ASP A 222 -17.49 -3.96 -9.80
N THR A 223 -17.28 -4.88 -8.88
CA THR A 223 -16.48 -6.09 -9.09
C THR A 223 -17.15 -7.11 -10.02
N HIS A 224 -18.38 -6.88 -10.43
CA HIS A 224 -19.16 -7.73 -11.34
C HIS A 224 -19.72 -6.95 -12.55
N LEU A 225 -19.00 -5.96 -12.99
CA LEU A 225 -19.30 -5.18 -14.18
C LEU A 225 -18.06 -5.10 -15.09
N GLY A 226 -18.19 -5.59 -16.31
CA GLY A 226 -17.10 -5.56 -17.28
C GLY A 226 -17.54 -5.96 -18.67
N GLY A 227 -16.59 -6.11 -19.57
CA GLY A 227 -16.83 -6.48 -20.97
C GLY A 227 -17.57 -7.80 -21.16
N ASP A 228 -17.44 -8.74 -20.22
CA ASP A 228 -18.14 -10.02 -20.23
C ASP A 228 -19.66 -9.83 -20.10
N ASP A 229 -20.13 -8.80 -19.40
CA ASP A 229 -21.55 -8.46 -19.29
C ASP A 229 -22.09 -7.94 -20.61
N PHE A 230 -21.31 -7.17 -21.34
CA PHE A 230 -21.65 -6.74 -22.72
C PHE A 230 -21.76 -7.94 -23.66
N ASP A 231 -20.82 -8.88 -23.57
CA ASP A 231 -20.89 -10.12 -24.34
C ASP A 231 -22.14 -10.92 -24.01
N HIS A 232 -22.51 -11.01 -22.76
CA HIS A 232 -23.72 -11.72 -22.29
C HIS A 232 -25.01 -11.13 -22.88
N VAL A 233 -25.11 -9.81 -22.93
CA VAL A 233 -26.23 -9.12 -23.57
C VAL A 233 -26.33 -9.51 -25.05
N LEU A 234 -25.21 -9.58 -25.76
CA LEU A 234 -25.18 -10.00 -27.16
C LEU A 234 -25.50 -11.49 -27.35
N ILE A 235 -25.01 -12.34 -26.45
CA ILE A 235 -25.34 -13.78 -26.46
C ILE A 235 -26.86 -13.96 -26.35
N ASP A 236 -27.48 -13.28 -25.38
CA ASP A 236 -28.93 -13.36 -25.18
C ASP A 236 -29.69 -12.81 -26.39
N TYR A 237 -29.23 -11.71 -26.96
CA TYR A 237 -29.84 -11.14 -28.15
C TYR A 237 -29.82 -12.10 -29.36
N MET A 238 -28.67 -12.71 -29.63
CA MET A 238 -28.53 -13.72 -30.70
C MET A 238 -29.35 -14.98 -30.43
N ALA A 239 -29.31 -15.48 -29.19
CA ALA A 239 -30.04 -16.68 -28.80
C ALA A 239 -31.56 -16.47 -28.89
N GLU A 240 -32.07 -15.33 -28.47
CA GLU A 240 -33.50 -15.00 -28.58
C GLU A 240 -33.94 -14.85 -30.03
N ALA A 241 -33.12 -14.26 -30.89
CA ALA A 241 -33.41 -14.16 -32.33
C ALA A 241 -33.52 -15.55 -32.98
N PHE A 242 -32.61 -16.46 -32.69
CA PHE A 242 -32.67 -17.83 -33.19
C PHE A 242 -33.87 -18.61 -32.65
N LYS A 243 -34.16 -18.47 -31.35
CA LYS A 243 -35.31 -19.07 -30.69
C LYS A 243 -36.64 -18.62 -31.28
N ALA A 244 -36.76 -17.32 -31.60
CA ALA A 244 -37.97 -16.77 -32.22
C ALA A 244 -38.21 -17.37 -33.61
N GLU A 245 -37.16 -17.67 -34.35
CA GLU A 245 -37.26 -18.23 -35.72
C GLU A 245 -37.38 -19.77 -35.72
N HIS A 246 -36.64 -20.47 -34.83
CA HIS A 246 -36.51 -21.94 -34.88
C HIS A 246 -37.05 -22.68 -33.63
N GLY A 247 -37.44 -21.98 -32.58
CA GLY A 247 -37.99 -22.57 -31.36
C GLY A 247 -36.97 -23.29 -30.48
N ILE A 248 -35.68 -23.17 -30.75
CA ILE A 248 -34.57 -23.81 -30.02
C ILE A 248 -33.70 -22.75 -29.34
N ASP A 249 -33.40 -22.95 -28.06
CA ASP A 249 -32.47 -22.10 -27.31
C ASP A 249 -31.04 -22.62 -27.46
N LEU A 250 -30.23 -21.88 -28.20
CA LEU A 250 -28.81 -22.21 -28.43
C LEU A 250 -27.96 -22.24 -27.16
N ARG A 251 -28.38 -21.55 -26.10
CA ARG A 251 -27.67 -21.50 -24.81
C ARG A 251 -27.69 -22.81 -24.05
N GLU A 252 -28.61 -23.69 -24.37
CA GLU A 252 -28.72 -25.03 -23.76
C GLU A 252 -27.71 -26.04 -24.31
N ASP A 253 -27.13 -25.77 -25.48
CA ASP A 253 -26.09 -26.61 -26.07
C ASP A 253 -24.70 -26.00 -25.83
N PRO A 254 -23.79 -26.69 -25.14
CA PRO A 254 -22.47 -26.14 -24.80
C PRO A 254 -21.63 -25.74 -26.02
N MET A 255 -21.70 -26.49 -27.11
CA MET A 255 -20.95 -26.16 -28.33
C MET A 255 -21.51 -24.90 -29.02
N ALA A 256 -22.83 -24.79 -29.11
CA ALA A 256 -23.48 -23.60 -29.67
C ALA A 256 -23.23 -22.38 -28.79
N LEU A 257 -23.33 -22.54 -27.49
CA LEU A 257 -23.06 -21.45 -26.52
C LEU A 257 -21.60 -20.94 -26.64
N GLN A 258 -20.62 -21.82 -26.81
CA GLN A 258 -19.22 -21.41 -27.02
C GLN A 258 -19.07 -20.58 -28.29
N ARG A 259 -19.72 -21.00 -29.36
CA ARG A 259 -19.72 -20.24 -30.64
C ARG A 259 -20.41 -18.87 -30.51
N LEU A 260 -21.52 -18.80 -29.78
CA LEU A 260 -22.20 -17.54 -29.48
C LEU A 260 -21.31 -16.60 -28.68
N LYS A 261 -20.61 -17.12 -27.67
CA LYS A 261 -19.70 -16.34 -26.83
C LYS A 261 -18.55 -15.75 -27.65
N GLU A 262 -17.93 -16.53 -28.51
CA GLU A 262 -16.85 -16.05 -29.39
C GLU A 262 -17.36 -15.02 -30.39
N ALA A 263 -18.54 -15.23 -30.96
CA ALA A 263 -19.16 -14.30 -31.90
C ALA A 263 -19.56 -12.98 -31.23
N ALA A 264 -20.08 -13.04 -29.99
CA ALA A 264 -20.44 -11.86 -29.21
C ALA A 264 -19.23 -10.99 -28.89
N GLU A 265 -18.15 -11.59 -28.41
CA GLU A 265 -16.89 -10.90 -28.11
C GLU A 265 -16.31 -10.24 -29.36
N LYS A 266 -16.27 -10.99 -30.48
CA LYS A 266 -15.81 -10.47 -31.77
C LYS A 266 -16.65 -9.30 -32.25
N ALA A 267 -17.98 -9.40 -32.18
CA ALA A 267 -18.90 -8.34 -32.60
C ALA A 267 -18.71 -7.07 -31.73
N LYS A 268 -18.60 -7.23 -30.42
CA LYS A 268 -18.31 -6.12 -29.50
C LYS A 268 -17.02 -5.39 -29.90
N ILE A 269 -15.95 -6.11 -30.16
CA ILE A 269 -14.65 -5.53 -30.55
C ILE A 269 -14.77 -4.82 -31.91
N GLU A 270 -15.38 -5.43 -32.90
CA GLU A 270 -15.54 -4.85 -34.24
C GLU A 270 -16.40 -3.56 -34.24
N LEU A 271 -17.42 -3.50 -33.38
CA LEU A 271 -18.28 -2.32 -33.25
C LEU A 271 -17.61 -1.13 -32.55
N SER A 272 -16.42 -1.29 -31.99
CA SER A 272 -15.61 -0.18 -31.49
C SER A 272 -14.94 0.61 -32.62
N SER A 273 -14.68 -0.02 -33.75
CA SER A 273 -14.05 0.60 -34.93
C SER A 273 -14.96 0.72 -36.15
N SER A 274 -16.03 -0.07 -36.21
CA SER A 274 -17.01 -0.06 -37.32
C SER A 274 -18.41 0.23 -36.82
N THR A 275 -19.24 0.85 -37.67
CA THR A 275 -20.64 1.15 -37.32
C THR A 275 -21.57 -0.04 -37.46
N THR A 276 -21.13 -1.09 -38.16
CA THR A 276 -21.87 -2.35 -38.35
C THR A 276 -20.91 -3.52 -38.32
N THR A 277 -21.42 -4.68 -37.90
CA THR A 277 -20.69 -5.96 -37.99
C THR A 277 -21.66 -7.06 -38.44
N GLU A 278 -21.15 -8.04 -39.16
CA GLU A 278 -21.92 -9.21 -39.57
C GLU A 278 -21.59 -10.38 -38.65
N ILE A 279 -22.62 -11.00 -38.08
CA ILE A 279 -22.53 -12.23 -37.31
C ILE A 279 -22.96 -13.37 -38.23
N ASN A 280 -22.04 -14.28 -38.50
CA ASN A 280 -22.27 -15.44 -39.36
C ASN A 280 -21.79 -16.71 -38.67
N LEU A 281 -22.74 -17.52 -38.23
CA LEU A 281 -22.50 -18.80 -37.55
C LEU A 281 -23.16 -19.93 -38.37
N PRO A 282 -22.47 -20.46 -39.41
CA PRO A 282 -23.01 -21.53 -40.23
C PRO A 282 -23.10 -22.82 -39.44
N TYR A 283 -24.14 -23.59 -39.71
CA TYR A 283 -24.40 -24.91 -39.11
C TYR A 283 -24.42 -24.88 -37.59
N ILE A 284 -24.99 -23.85 -37.00
CA ILE A 284 -24.96 -23.65 -35.54
C ILE A 284 -25.75 -24.73 -34.80
N MET A 285 -26.86 -25.18 -35.36
CA MET A 285 -27.76 -26.16 -34.75
C MET A 285 -28.62 -26.87 -35.83
N PRO A 286 -28.77 -28.20 -35.82
CA PRO A 286 -29.80 -28.89 -36.58
C PRO A 286 -31.16 -28.66 -35.97
N VAL A 287 -32.16 -28.35 -36.83
CA VAL A 287 -33.56 -28.22 -36.45
C VAL A 287 -34.33 -29.21 -37.30
N ASN A 288 -34.98 -30.20 -36.64
CA ASN A 288 -35.66 -31.32 -37.31
C ASN A 288 -34.77 -32.04 -38.35
N GLY A 289 -33.50 -32.21 -38.00
CA GLY A 289 -32.49 -32.87 -38.85
C GLY A 289 -31.93 -32.00 -39.97
N ILE A 290 -32.35 -30.76 -40.10
CA ILE A 290 -31.88 -29.79 -41.12
C ILE A 290 -30.91 -28.81 -40.45
N PRO A 291 -29.66 -28.70 -40.94
CA PRO A 291 -28.73 -27.70 -40.40
C PRO A 291 -29.26 -26.27 -40.62
N GLN A 292 -29.25 -25.50 -39.53
CA GLN A 292 -29.62 -24.08 -39.55
C GLN A 292 -28.44 -23.19 -39.27
N HIS A 293 -28.49 -21.95 -39.74
CA HIS A 293 -27.45 -20.96 -39.60
C HIS A 293 -27.97 -19.77 -38.82
N LEU A 294 -27.09 -19.11 -38.10
CA LEU A 294 -27.38 -17.80 -37.50
C LEU A 294 -26.60 -16.73 -38.28
N VAL A 295 -27.31 -15.93 -39.02
CA VAL A 295 -26.75 -14.81 -39.79
C VAL A 295 -27.53 -13.56 -39.46
N MET A 296 -26.83 -12.52 -39.00
CA MET A 296 -27.46 -11.23 -38.71
C MET A 296 -26.46 -10.10 -38.85
N THR A 297 -26.96 -8.91 -39.12
CA THR A 297 -26.18 -7.67 -39.06
C THR A 297 -26.49 -6.94 -37.76
N LEU A 298 -25.47 -6.57 -37.01
CA LEU A 298 -25.59 -5.80 -35.78
C LEU A 298 -24.96 -4.42 -35.99
N THR A 299 -25.73 -3.37 -35.67
CA THR A 299 -25.25 -2.00 -35.73
C THR A 299 -24.69 -1.56 -34.38
N ARG A 300 -23.75 -0.60 -34.39
CA ARG A 300 -23.27 0.05 -33.18
C ARG A 300 -24.42 0.68 -32.38
N ALA A 301 -25.34 1.35 -33.06
CA ALA A 301 -26.51 1.96 -32.42
C ALA A 301 -27.37 0.94 -31.67
N LYS A 302 -27.59 -0.23 -32.26
CA LYS A 302 -28.35 -1.33 -31.62
C LYS A 302 -27.56 -1.90 -30.43
N PHE A 303 -26.27 -2.13 -30.57
CA PHE A 303 -25.38 -2.58 -29.48
C PHE A 303 -25.43 -1.60 -28.30
N GLU A 304 -25.25 -0.32 -28.55
CA GLU A 304 -25.32 0.73 -27.54
C GLU A 304 -26.68 0.78 -26.83
N GLN A 305 -27.77 0.61 -27.58
CA GLN A 305 -29.13 0.54 -27.02
C GLN A 305 -29.27 -0.66 -26.06
N LEU A 306 -28.82 -1.84 -26.50
CA LEU A 306 -28.88 -3.07 -25.71
C LEU A 306 -28.06 -2.99 -24.42
N CYS A 307 -26.94 -2.30 -24.46
CA CYS A 307 -25.95 -2.21 -23.36
C CYS A 307 -26.03 -0.90 -22.57
N ASP A 308 -26.96 -0.01 -22.84
CA ASP A 308 -27.04 1.31 -22.20
C ASP A 308 -27.10 1.24 -20.68
N HIS A 309 -27.82 0.28 -20.12
CA HIS A 309 -27.90 0.07 -18.68
C HIS A 309 -26.54 -0.28 -18.04
N LEU A 310 -25.68 -1.02 -18.74
CA LEU A 310 -24.33 -1.36 -18.29
C LEU A 310 -23.40 -0.14 -18.32
N ILE A 311 -23.50 0.65 -19.39
CA ILE A 311 -22.72 1.88 -19.56
C ILE A 311 -23.02 2.86 -18.44
N ARG A 312 -24.31 3.08 -18.15
CA ARG A 312 -24.77 3.99 -17.09
C ARG A 312 -24.40 3.54 -15.69
N LYS A 313 -24.28 2.24 -15.45
CA LYS A 313 -23.84 1.69 -14.15
C LYS A 313 -22.46 2.17 -13.71
N THR A 314 -21.60 2.60 -14.63
CA THR A 314 -20.26 3.08 -14.28
C THR A 314 -20.26 4.47 -13.65
N ILE A 315 -21.33 5.24 -13.80
CA ILE A 315 -21.36 6.65 -13.38
C ILE A 315 -21.53 6.82 -11.88
N GLU A 316 -22.37 6.02 -11.24
CA GLU A 316 -22.56 6.13 -9.78
C GLU A 316 -21.27 5.87 -8.99
N PRO A 317 -20.47 4.83 -9.29
CA PRO A 317 -19.16 4.68 -8.69
C PRO A 317 -18.23 5.88 -8.90
N CYS A 318 -18.27 6.52 -10.07
CA CYS A 318 -17.49 7.73 -10.32
C CYS A 318 -17.90 8.88 -9.41
N LYS A 319 -19.20 9.09 -9.20
CA LYS A 319 -19.72 10.10 -8.25
C LYS A 319 -19.26 9.82 -6.82
N LEU A 320 -19.35 8.56 -6.39
CA LEU A 320 -18.94 8.13 -5.07
C LEU A 320 -17.43 8.33 -4.85
N ALA A 321 -16.61 7.98 -5.82
CA ALA A 321 -15.17 8.17 -5.75
C ALA A 321 -14.78 9.65 -5.64
N LEU A 322 -15.42 10.52 -6.43
CA LEU A 322 -15.20 11.97 -6.32
C LEU A 322 -15.63 12.52 -4.96
N ARG A 323 -16.80 12.10 -4.47
CA ARG A 323 -17.29 12.49 -3.14
C ARG A 323 -16.30 12.09 -2.05
N ASP A 324 -15.81 10.86 -2.07
CA ASP A 324 -14.88 10.35 -1.07
C ASP A 324 -13.51 11.04 -1.15
N ALA A 325 -13.12 11.51 -2.32
CA ALA A 325 -11.92 12.34 -2.52
C ALA A 325 -12.13 13.82 -2.18
N GLY A 326 -13.37 14.24 -1.91
CA GLY A 326 -13.70 15.64 -1.66
C GLY A 326 -13.58 16.55 -2.88
N LEU A 327 -13.81 16.01 -4.07
CA LEU A 327 -13.62 16.69 -5.35
C LEU A 327 -14.90 16.74 -6.19
N GLU A 328 -14.99 17.79 -7.00
CA GLU A 328 -15.94 17.89 -8.09
C GLU A 328 -15.31 17.37 -9.40
N ALA A 329 -16.14 16.90 -10.33
CA ALA A 329 -15.65 16.42 -11.63
C ALA A 329 -14.82 17.47 -12.38
N SER A 330 -15.17 18.74 -12.25
CA SER A 330 -14.46 19.87 -12.88
C SER A 330 -13.04 20.09 -12.33
N GLN A 331 -12.73 19.57 -11.15
CA GLN A 331 -11.42 19.69 -10.51
C GLN A 331 -10.43 18.62 -10.97
N ILE A 332 -10.88 17.63 -11.73
CA ILE A 332 -10.01 16.60 -12.28
C ILE A 332 -9.24 17.17 -13.47
N ASP A 333 -7.91 17.09 -13.41
CA ASP A 333 -7.02 17.62 -14.45
C ASP A 333 -6.88 16.66 -15.64
N GLU A 334 -6.79 15.36 -15.38
CA GLU A 334 -6.66 14.31 -16.39
C GLU A 334 -7.60 13.14 -16.08
N VAL A 335 -8.24 12.63 -17.11
CA VAL A 335 -8.99 11.37 -17.08
C VAL A 335 -8.31 10.38 -18.00
N ILE A 336 -7.87 9.25 -17.48
CA ILE A 336 -7.19 8.22 -18.27
C ILE A 336 -8.02 6.94 -18.33
N LEU A 337 -7.99 6.29 -19.48
CA LEU A 337 -8.75 5.08 -19.76
C LEU A 337 -7.87 3.85 -19.67
N VAL A 338 -8.35 2.85 -18.94
CA VAL A 338 -7.73 1.55 -18.72
C VAL A 338 -8.75 0.45 -18.98
N GLY A 339 -8.29 -0.66 -19.54
CA GLY A 339 -9.13 -1.81 -19.88
C GLY A 339 -9.69 -1.75 -21.30
N GLY A 340 -9.75 -2.92 -21.94
CA GLY A 340 -10.17 -3.02 -23.34
C GLY A 340 -11.59 -2.54 -23.62
N SER A 341 -12.49 -2.64 -22.64
CA SER A 341 -13.88 -2.20 -22.77
C SER A 341 -14.03 -0.68 -22.84
N THR A 342 -13.00 0.09 -22.49
CA THR A 342 -12.98 1.55 -22.68
C THR A 342 -12.83 1.97 -24.15
N ARG A 343 -12.56 1.04 -25.04
CA ARG A 343 -12.57 1.26 -26.49
C ARG A 343 -13.97 1.48 -27.05
N ILE A 344 -15.01 1.06 -26.33
CA ILE A 344 -16.40 1.22 -26.72
C ILE A 344 -16.71 2.72 -26.81
N PRO A 345 -17.16 3.22 -28.01
CA PRO A 345 -17.38 4.66 -28.20
C PRO A 345 -18.37 5.27 -27.21
N ALA A 346 -19.43 4.55 -26.87
CA ALA A 346 -20.41 5.02 -25.88
C ALA A 346 -19.82 5.18 -24.47
N ILE A 347 -18.85 4.36 -24.09
CA ILE A 347 -18.10 4.50 -22.84
C ILE A 347 -17.25 5.77 -22.88
N GLN A 348 -16.49 5.99 -23.94
CA GLN A 348 -15.69 7.22 -24.10
C GLN A 348 -16.53 8.47 -24.02
N LYS A 349 -17.72 8.42 -24.63
CA LYS A 349 -18.68 9.55 -24.63
C LYS A 349 -19.22 9.83 -23.22
N ILE A 350 -19.67 8.82 -22.50
CA ILE A 350 -20.24 9.03 -21.16
C ILE A 350 -19.18 9.52 -20.17
N VAL A 351 -17.96 9.05 -20.30
CA VAL A 351 -16.82 9.53 -19.49
C VAL A 351 -16.52 11.00 -19.79
N ALA A 352 -16.45 11.36 -21.07
CA ALA A 352 -16.23 12.74 -21.49
C ALA A 352 -17.34 13.68 -21.00
N ASP A 353 -18.60 13.27 -21.12
CA ASP A 353 -19.75 14.04 -20.67
C ASP A 353 -19.76 14.21 -19.13
N PHE A 354 -19.43 13.15 -18.40
CA PHE A 354 -19.43 13.19 -16.94
C PHE A 354 -18.30 14.08 -16.36
N PHE A 355 -17.09 13.95 -16.85
CA PHE A 355 -15.95 14.74 -16.37
C PHE A 355 -15.81 16.10 -17.06
N GLY A 356 -16.57 16.37 -18.10
CA GLY A 356 -16.53 17.63 -18.85
C GLY A 356 -15.23 17.85 -19.63
N LYS A 357 -14.52 16.78 -19.96
CA LYS A 357 -13.27 16.82 -20.74
C LYS A 357 -13.05 15.51 -21.49
N THR A 358 -12.28 15.58 -22.57
CA THR A 358 -11.91 14.42 -23.36
C THR A 358 -10.96 13.51 -22.56
N PRO A 359 -11.31 12.23 -22.36
CA PRO A 359 -10.41 11.31 -21.70
C PRO A 359 -9.17 11.04 -22.54
N ASN A 360 -8.02 10.87 -21.87
CA ASN A 360 -6.76 10.50 -22.51
C ASN A 360 -6.76 9.00 -22.82
N LYS A 361 -6.63 8.67 -24.09
CA LYS A 361 -6.57 7.31 -24.63
C LYS A 361 -5.33 7.08 -25.50
N SER A 362 -4.29 7.86 -25.30
CA SER A 362 -3.04 7.81 -26.10
C SER A 362 -2.24 6.52 -25.92
N VAL A 363 -2.48 5.78 -24.85
CA VAL A 363 -1.86 4.48 -24.59
C VAL A 363 -2.88 3.38 -24.80
N ASN A 364 -2.45 2.23 -25.30
CA ASN A 364 -3.32 1.07 -25.48
C ASN A 364 -3.94 0.65 -24.13
N PRO A 365 -5.26 0.72 -23.95
CA PRO A 365 -5.90 0.49 -22.66
C PRO A 365 -5.81 -0.96 -22.16
N ASP A 366 -5.57 -1.93 -23.03
CA ASP A 366 -5.34 -3.33 -22.65
C ASP A 366 -3.94 -3.57 -22.06
N GLU A 367 -3.01 -2.66 -22.30
CA GLU A 367 -1.58 -2.84 -22.03
C GLU A 367 -1.03 -1.83 -21.02
N VAL A 368 -1.80 -0.79 -20.74
CA VAL A 368 -1.31 0.39 -20.00
C VAL A 368 -0.76 0.06 -18.61
N VAL A 369 -1.38 -0.86 -17.90
CA VAL A 369 -0.94 -1.27 -16.55
C VAL A 369 0.38 -2.05 -16.61
N ALA A 370 0.51 -2.98 -17.55
CA ALA A 370 1.75 -3.72 -17.77
C ALA A 370 2.90 -2.80 -18.19
N ILE A 371 2.62 -1.82 -19.03
CA ILE A 371 3.59 -0.79 -19.44
C ILE A 371 4.10 -0.02 -18.22
N GLY A 372 3.20 0.44 -17.34
CA GLY A 372 3.59 1.12 -16.11
C GLY A 372 4.43 0.25 -15.18
N ALA A 373 4.08 -1.03 -15.06
CA ALA A 373 4.86 -2.01 -14.31
C ALA A 373 6.27 -2.21 -14.89
N ALA A 374 6.38 -2.28 -16.22
CA ALA A 374 7.68 -2.39 -16.91
C ALA A 374 8.55 -1.14 -16.70
N ILE A 375 7.96 0.05 -16.75
CA ILE A 375 8.66 1.31 -16.46
C ILE A 375 9.22 1.27 -15.03
N GLN A 376 8.45 0.81 -14.06
CA GLN A 376 8.91 0.66 -12.68
C GLN A 376 10.05 -0.36 -12.58
N GLY A 377 9.99 -1.46 -13.32
CA GLY A 377 11.09 -2.42 -13.44
C GLY A 377 12.36 -1.78 -13.99
N GLY A 378 12.23 -0.92 -15.00
CA GLY A 378 13.34 -0.16 -15.58
C GLY A 378 13.95 0.85 -14.59
N VAL A 379 13.15 1.44 -13.72
CA VAL A 379 13.64 2.29 -12.61
C VAL A 379 14.50 1.47 -11.65
N LEU A 380 14.05 0.27 -11.30
CA LEU A 380 14.76 -0.61 -10.37
C LEU A 380 16.10 -1.14 -10.94
N THR A 381 16.21 -1.31 -12.25
CA THR A 381 17.46 -1.70 -12.91
C THR A 381 18.37 -0.51 -13.24
N GLY A 382 17.87 0.72 -13.12
CA GLY A 382 18.58 1.93 -13.51
C GLY A 382 18.55 2.27 -15.02
N GLU A 383 17.77 1.52 -15.81
CA GLU A 383 17.57 1.79 -17.24
C GLU A 383 16.72 3.04 -17.47
N VAL A 384 15.80 3.33 -16.56
CA VAL A 384 14.94 4.52 -16.55
C VAL A 384 15.31 5.40 -15.37
N LYS A 385 15.59 6.68 -15.60
CA LYS A 385 16.11 7.58 -14.56
C LYS A 385 15.12 8.64 -14.10
N ASP A 386 14.28 9.18 -14.88
CA ASP A 386 13.45 10.35 -14.56
C ASP A 386 11.99 9.99 -14.29
N VAL A 387 11.76 8.95 -13.49
CA VAL A 387 10.41 8.48 -13.14
C VAL A 387 10.24 8.41 -11.64
N LEU A 388 9.05 8.75 -11.16
CA LEU A 388 8.69 8.69 -9.75
C LEU A 388 8.69 7.25 -9.23
N LEU A 389 9.18 7.10 -8.00
CA LEU A 389 8.93 5.89 -7.21
C LEU A 389 7.52 6.00 -6.62
N LEU A 390 6.70 5.00 -6.84
CA LEU A 390 5.27 5.13 -6.65
C LEU A 390 4.72 4.65 -5.30
N ASP A 391 5.46 3.79 -4.62
CA ASP A 391 4.93 3.17 -3.42
C ASP A 391 5.24 4.01 -2.20
N VAL A 392 4.21 4.36 -1.47
CA VAL A 392 4.30 5.11 -0.22
C VAL A 392 3.42 4.47 0.84
N THR A 393 3.76 4.74 2.10
CA THR A 393 2.89 4.38 3.22
C THR A 393 1.69 5.35 3.25
N PRO A 394 0.45 4.85 3.25
CA PRO A 394 -0.73 5.73 3.22
C PRO A 394 -0.98 6.45 4.53
N LEU A 395 -0.56 5.87 5.65
CA LEU A 395 -0.71 6.37 7.00
C LEU A 395 0.60 6.25 7.77
N SER A 396 0.78 7.11 8.77
CA SER A 396 1.91 7.04 9.68
C SER A 396 1.89 5.76 10.50
N LEU A 397 3.07 5.24 10.79
CA LEU A 397 3.33 4.04 11.57
C LEU A 397 4.19 4.38 12.78
N GLY A 398 3.86 3.81 13.92
CA GLY A 398 4.59 4.07 15.15
C GLY A 398 4.24 3.09 16.25
N ILE A 399 4.69 3.40 17.45
CA ILE A 399 4.43 2.62 18.65
C ILE A 399 3.79 3.45 19.74
N GLU A 400 3.07 2.79 20.62
CA GLU A 400 2.57 3.40 21.85
C GLU A 400 3.72 3.62 22.83
N THR A 401 3.83 4.83 23.35
CA THR A 401 4.83 5.22 24.34
C THR A 401 4.17 5.75 25.61
N LEU A 402 4.97 6.21 26.56
CA LEU A 402 4.50 6.67 27.87
C LEU A 402 3.34 7.64 27.78
N GLY A 403 2.29 7.37 28.56
CA GLY A 403 1.06 8.18 28.56
C GLY A 403 0.07 7.83 27.45
N GLY A 404 0.29 6.75 26.71
CA GLY A 404 -0.56 6.33 25.61
C GLY A 404 -0.38 7.15 24.32
N VAL A 405 0.72 7.88 24.20
CA VAL A 405 1.07 8.66 23.01
C VAL A 405 1.53 7.73 21.90
N MET A 406 1.11 7.99 20.66
CA MET A 406 1.68 7.36 19.50
C MET A 406 2.93 8.11 19.05
N THR A 407 4.08 7.48 19.19
CA THR A 407 5.35 7.99 18.66
C THR A 407 5.55 7.43 17.25
N LYS A 408 5.57 8.33 16.27
CA LYS A 408 5.72 7.97 14.86
C LYS A 408 7.17 7.65 14.54
N LEU A 409 7.41 6.51 13.88
CA LEU A 409 8.70 6.16 13.31
C LEU A 409 8.73 6.40 11.80
N ILE A 410 7.63 6.13 11.12
CA ILE A 410 7.48 6.34 9.68
C ILE A 410 6.27 7.24 9.45
N ASP A 411 6.49 8.39 8.82
CA ASP A 411 5.42 9.32 8.48
C ASP A 411 4.60 8.84 7.29
N ALA A 412 3.34 9.27 7.22
CA ALA A 412 2.50 9.05 6.05
C ALA A 412 3.19 9.58 4.79
N ASN A 413 2.93 8.92 3.66
CA ASN A 413 3.52 9.24 2.35
C ASN A 413 5.06 9.07 2.28
N THR A 414 5.64 8.28 3.16
CA THR A 414 7.04 7.87 3.06
C THR A 414 7.19 6.83 1.95
N THR A 415 8.14 7.07 1.05
CA THR A 415 8.46 6.14 -0.05
C THR A 415 8.98 4.81 0.51
N ILE A 416 8.48 3.70 -0.01
CA ILE A 416 8.95 2.35 0.34
C ILE A 416 9.81 1.75 -0.79
N PRO A 417 10.78 0.88 -0.50
CA PRO A 417 11.13 0.35 0.83
C PRO A 417 11.75 1.41 1.75
N THR A 418 11.55 1.27 3.05
CA THR A 418 12.14 2.17 4.05
C THR A 418 12.41 1.43 5.35
N ARG A 419 13.42 1.89 6.06
CA ARG A 419 13.79 1.37 7.37
C ARG A 419 14.06 2.53 8.32
N LYS A 420 13.43 2.50 9.49
CA LYS A 420 13.61 3.47 10.57
C LYS A 420 13.81 2.77 11.87
N SER A 421 14.76 3.25 12.66
CA SER A 421 15.05 2.73 14.00
C SER A 421 15.08 3.88 14.99
N GLU A 422 14.59 3.62 16.19
CA GLU A 422 14.63 4.57 17.30
C GLU A 422 14.84 3.82 18.61
N VAL A 423 15.56 4.43 19.55
CA VAL A 423 15.86 3.83 20.83
C VAL A 423 14.90 4.35 21.89
N PHE A 424 14.27 3.42 22.59
CA PHE A 424 13.38 3.65 23.71
C PHE A 424 13.95 3.04 24.98
N SER A 425 13.33 3.30 26.12
CA SER A 425 13.74 2.75 27.39
C SER A 425 12.55 2.30 28.24
N THR A 426 12.84 1.80 29.44
CA THR A 426 11.84 1.37 30.42
C THR A 426 11.20 2.55 31.12
N ALA A 427 9.94 2.40 31.55
CA ALA A 427 9.16 3.38 32.27
C ALA A 427 9.18 3.18 33.80
N ALA A 428 9.65 2.03 34.28
CA ALA A 428 9.72 1.67 35.68
C ALA A 428 11.06 0.99 36.01
N ASP A 429 11.46 1.10 37.30
CA ASP A 429 12.63 0.40 37.80
C ASP A 429 12.45 -1.12 37.72
N ASN A 430 13.53 -1.82 37.38
CA ASN A 430 13.57 -3.29 37.29
C ASN A 430 12.46 -3.89 36.41
N GLN A 431 12.05 -3.18 35.37
CA GLN A 431 11.04 -3.65 34.42
C GLN A 431 11.62 -4.83 33.62
N PRO A 432 11.02 -6.04 33.69
CA PRO A 432 11.59 -7.24 33.08
C PRO A 432 11.22 -7.41 31.60
N SER A 433 10.19 -6.69 31.12
CA SER A 433 9.72 -6.77 29.74
C SER A 433 9.15 -5.45 29.26
N VAL A 434 9.12 -5.26 27.96
CA VAL A 434 8.43 -4.15 27.30
C VAL A 434 7.40 -4.70 26.31
N GLU A 435 6.21 -4.12 26.30
CA GLU A 435 5.21 -4.39 25.28
C GLU A 435 5.37 -3.38 24.14
N ILE A 436 5.41 -3.88 22.93
CA ILE A 436 5.43 -3.08 21.72
C ILE A 436 4.04 -3.17 21.08
N ASN A 437 3.29 -2.08 21.15
CA ASN A 437 2.01 -1.91 20.46
C ASN A 437 2.23 -1.10 19.20
N VAL A 438 2.15 -1.74 18.05
CA VAL A 438 2.34 -1.10 16.73
C VAL A 438 1.02 -0.48 16.29
N CYS A 439 1.07 0.81 16.00
CA CYS A 439 -0.10 1.62 15.64
C CYS A 439 0.03 2.21 14.24
N GLN A 440 -1.11 2.38 13.60
CA GLN A 440 -1.24 3.02 12.29
C GLN A 440 -2.30 4.10 12.37
N GLY A 441 -1.97 5.31 11.91
CA GLY A 441 -2.89 6.44 11.86
C GLY A 441 -2.20 7.78 12.13
N GLU A 442 -3.00 8.83 12.12
CA GLU A 442 -2.52 10.22 12.20
C GLU A 442 -2.84 10.89 13.52
N ARG A 443 -3.55 10.23 14.43
CA ARG A 443 -3.93 10.83 15.72
C ARG A 443 -2.79 10.71 16.73
N PRO A 444 -2.64 11.69 17.65
CA PRO A 444 -1.54 11.71 18.62
C PRO A 444 -1.55 10.58 19.65
N LEU A 445 -2.72 10.04 19.96
CA LEU A 445 -2.86 9.00 20.97
C LEU A 445 -3.03 7.62 20.35
N ALA A 446 -2.34 6.63 20.88
CA ALA A 446 -2.38 5.26 20.39
C ALA A 446 -3.80 4.67 20.37
N ARG A 447 -4.60 4.97 21.39
CA ARG A 447 -6.00 4.49 21.51
C ARG A 447 -6.92 4.96 20.39
N ASP A 448 -6.60 6.08 19.76
CA ASP A 448 -7.38 6.70 18.68
C ASP A 448 -6.92 6.25 17.28
N ASN A 449 -5.85 5.48 17.22
CA ASN A 449 -5.28 4.88 16.02
C ASN A 449 -5.57 3.38 15.97
N LYS A 450 -5.31 2.77 14.84
CA LYS A 450 -5.46 1.33 14.68
C LYS A 450 -4.23 0.60 15.25
N SER A 451 -4.44 -0.30 16.21
CA SER A 451 -3.41 -1.25 16.62
C SER A 451 -3.32 -2.37 15.59
N ILE A 452 -2.16 -2.53 14.98
CA ILE A 452 -1.92 -3.50 13.90
C ILE A 452 -1.06 -4.68 14.32
N GLY A 453 -0.49 -4.63 15.51
CA GLY A 453 0.28 -5.74 16.07
C GLY A 453 0.76 -5.44 17.48
N ARG A 454 0.91 -6.49 18.27
CA ARG A 454 1.48 -6.40 19.63
C ARG A 454 2.43 -7.56 19.86
N PHE A 455 3.55 -7.28 20.53
CA PHE A 455 4.47 -8.30 20.97
C PHE A 455 5.25 -7.81 22.20
N HIS A 456 5.88 -8.75 22.91
CA HIS A 456 6.65 -8.46 24.09
C HIS A 456 8.13 -8.80 23.87
N LEU A 457 9.02 -7.96 24.39
CA LEU A 457 10.42 -8.27 24.57
C LEU A 457 10.65 -8.55 26.05
N ASP A 458 10.91 -9.82 26.37
CA ASP A 458 11.14 -10.30 27.74
C ASP A 458 12.63 -10.42 28.05
N GLY A 459 12.94 -10.64 29.32
CA GLY A 459 14.29 -10.93 29.78
C GLY A 459 15.20 -9.71 29.78
N ILE A 460 14.67 -8.54 30.01
CA ILE A 460 15.43 -7.32 30.25
C ILE A 460 16.03 -7.41 31.65
N PRO A 461 17.37 -7.30 31.83
CA PRO A 461 18.01 -7.33 33.14
C PRO A 461 17.48 -6.22 34.04
N ALA A 462 17.41 -6.50 35.34
CA ALA A 462 17.03 -5.53 36.34
C ALA A 462 17.96 -4.31 36.28
N ALA A 463 17.40 -3.15 36.06
CA ALA A 463 18.11 -1.89 35.96
C ALA A 463 17.18 -0.73 36.35
N PRO A 464 17.72 0.41 36.77
CA PRO A 464 16.92 1.60 36.96
C PRO A 464 16.19 1.99 35.68
N ARG A 465 15.03 2.58 35.83
CA ARG A 465 14.22 3.18 34.77
C ARG A 465 15.11 4.08 33.89
N GLY A 466 14.93 3.99 32.58
CA GLY A 466 15.66 4.79 31.60
C GLY A 466 17.06 4.29 31.25
N VAL A 467 17.58 3.25 31.94
CA VAL A 467 18.90 2.68 31.68
C VAL A 467 18.89 1.66 30.53
N PRO A 468 17.94 0.71 30.47
CA PRO A 468 17.87 -0.20 29.33
C PRO A 468 17.65 0.56 28.02
N GLN A 469 18.31 0.10 26.96
CA GLN A 469 18.16 0.66 25.61
C GLN A 469 17.50 -0.37 24.71
N ILE A 470 16.28 -0.07 24.28
CA ILE A 470 15.49 -0.93 23.41
C ILE A 470 15.39 -0.27 22.04
N GLU A 471 16.08 -0.85 21.06
CA GLU A 471 16.02 -0.39 19.68
C GLU A 471 14.81 -1.00 18.98
N VAL A 472 13.88 -0.15 18.58
CA VAL A 472 12.70 -0.54 17.78
C VAL A 472 12.97 -0.18 16.34
N THR A 473 12.87 -1.17 15.46
CA THR A 473 13.09 -1.00 14.02
C THR A 473 11.83 -1.34 13.26
N PHE A 474 11.40 -0.40 12.40
CA PHE A 474 10.35 -0.60 11.41
C PHE A 474 11.02 -0.77 10.05
N ASP A 475 10.78 -1.90 9.41
CA ASP A 475 11.32 -2.24 8.11
C ASP A 475 10.17 -2.59 7.15
N ILE A 476 9.91 -1.73 6.18
CA ILE A 476 8.90 -1.95 5.15
C ILE A 476 9.63 -2.32 3.87
N ASP A 477 9.32 -3.50 3.34
CA ASP A 477 9.91 -3.96 2.10
C ASP A 477 9.25 -3.29 0.87
N ALA A 478 9.80 -3.58 -0.31
CA ALA A 478 9.29 -3.04 -1.57
C ALA A 478 7.84 -3.45 -1.88
N ASN A 479 7.30 -4.46 -1.20
CA ASN A 479 5.93 -4.94 -1.36
C ASN A 479 4.95 -4.34 -0.34
N GLY A 480 5.44 -3.47 0.56
CA GLY A 480 4.64 -2.86 1.60
C GLY A 480 4.45 -3.71 2.86
N ILE A 481 5.20 -4.80 2.99
CA ILE A 481 5.13 -5.67 4.17
C ILE A 481 5.99 -5.08 5.28
N LEU A 482 5.37 -4.87 6.44
CA LEU A 482 6.01 -4.30 7.61
C LEU A 482 6.55 -5.39 8.54
N ASN A 483 7.83 -5.32 8.85
CA ASN A 483 8.47 -6.09 9.92
C ASN A 483 8.86 -5.11 11.04
N VAL A 484 8.46 -5.41 12.26
CA VAL A 484 8.82 -4.63 13.44
C VAL A 484 9.65 -5.50 14.37
N SER A 485 10.80 -5.00 14.78
CA SER A 485 11.67 -5.67 15.74
C SER A 485 11.94 -4.77 16.95
N ALA A 486 12.12 -5.38 18.10
CA ALA A 486 12.60 -4.75 19.31
C ALA A 486 13.80 -5.51 19.83
N LYS A 487 14.92 -4.82 20.05
CA LYS A 487 16.17 -5.41 20.50
C LYS A 487 16.69 -4.70 21.74
N ASP A 488 16.95 -5.47 22.79
CA ASP A 488 17.72 -4.98 23.94
C ASP A 488 19.19 -4.87 23.53
N LYS A 489 19.71 -3.66 23.43
CA LYS A 489 21.10 -3.41 23.03
C LYS A 489 22.13 -3.95 24.05
N GLY A 490 21.74 -4.10 25.31
CA GLY A 490 22.61 -4.62 26.34
C GLY A 490 22.81 -6.14 26.30
N THR A 491 21.72 -6.88 26.03
CA THR A 491 21.75 -8.35 26.00
C THR A 491 21.80 -8.94 24.61
N GLY A 492 21.43 -8.17 23.61
CA GLY A 492 21.28 -8.64 22.24
C GLY A 492 19.99 -9.44 21.98
N LYS A 493 19.12 -9.61 22.99
CA LYS A 493 17.82 -10.27 22.82
C LYS A 493 16.92 -9.44 21.91
N GLU A 494 16.24 -10.13 21.00
CA GLU A 494 15.41 -9.52 19.99
C GLU A 494 14.11 -10.30 19.82
N GLN A 495 13.00 -9.59 19.63
CA GLN A 495 11.72 -10.13 19.19
C GLN A 495 11.25 -9.39 17.94
N LYS A 496 10.57 -10.09 17.08
CA LYS A 496 10.06 -9.56 15.80
C LYS A 496 8.61 -9.93 15.61
N ILE A 497 7.89 -9.05 14.94
CA ILE A 497 6.58 -9.34 14.40
C ILE A 497 6.56 -8.97 12.93
N ARG A 498 6.00 -9.83 12.10
CA ARG A 498 5.63 -9.53 10.73
C ARG A 498 4.16 -9.13 10.73
N ILE A 499 3.88 -7.93 10.27
CA ILE A 499 2.51 -7.45 10.18
C ILE A 499 1.95 -7.87 8.84
N GLU A 500 1.18 -8.93 8.91
CA GLU A 500 0.38 -9.43 7.81
C GLU A 500 -1.04 -8.89 7.93
N ALA A 501 -1.67 -8.88 6.99
CA ALA A 501 -2.79 -8.19 6.49
C ALA A 501 -4.17 -8.58 6.96
N SER A 502 -4.35 -9.27 8.05
CA SER A 502 -5.63 -9.18 8.78
C SER A 502 -5.93 -7.73 9.19
N SER A 503 -4.97 -6.86 8.99
CA SER A 503 -4.98 -5.43 9.27
C SER A 503 -5.11 -4.55 8.03
N GLY A 504 -5.26 -5.13 6.83
CA GLY A 504 -5.40 -4.35 5.60
C GLY A 504 -6.53 -3.34 5.70
N LEU A 505 -6.19 -2.07 5.43
CA LEU A 505 -7.17 -0.99 5.37
C LEU A 505 -7.58 -0.76 3.92
N THR A 506 -8.88 -0.59 3.72
CA THR A 506 -9.40 -0.09 2.44
C THR A 506 -9.08 1.40 2.29
N GLU A 507 -9.09 1.91 1.07
CA GLU A 507 -8.95 3.35 0.82
C GLU A 507 -9.99 4.19 1.57
N GLN A 508 -11.22 3.69 1.69
CA GLN A 508 -12.27 4.36 2.46
C GLN A 508 -11.93 4.44 3.95
N GLU A 509 -11.39 3.36 4.52
CA GLU A 509 -10.94 3.36 5.92
C GLU A 509 -9.76 4.31 6.13
N ILE A 510 -8.80 4.34 5.21
CA ILE A 510 -7.66 5.26 5.23
C ILE A 510 -8.15 6.71 5.20
N GLN A 511 -9.05 7.04 4.28
CA GLN A 511 -9.59 8.38 4.17
C GLN A 511 -10.40 8.78 5.40
N ARG A 512 -11.21 7.86 5.94
CA ARG A 512 -11.92 8.08 7.19
C ARG A 512 -10.97 8.39 8.34
N MET A 513 -9.89 7.64 8.49
CA MET A 513 -8.89 7.87 9.53
C MET A 513 -8.20 9.22 9.40
N ARG A 514 -7.92 9.65 8.17
CA ARG A 514 -7.37 10.99 7.88
C ARG A 514 -8.36 12.10 8.25
N ASP A 515 -9.62 11.94 7.86
CA ASP A 515 -10.68 12.90 8.14
C ASP A 515 -10.96 13.02 9.64
N GLU A 516 -10.99 11.90 10.37
CA GLU A 516 -11.13 11.86 11.82
C GLU A 516 -9.95 12.57 12.52
N ALA A 517 -8.73 12.35 12.05
CA ALA A 517 -7.55 13.03 12.58
C ALA A 517 -7.66 14.55 12.39
N LYS A 518 -8.07 14.99 11.21
CA LYS A 518 -8.26 16.41 10.91
C LYS A 518 -9.41 17.04 11.72
N ALA A 519 -10.53 16.34 11.83
CA ALA A 519 -11.70 16.81 12.58
C ALA A 519 -11.44 16.94 14.08
N ASN A 520 -10.54 16.11 14.62
CA ASN A 520 -10.20 16.09 16.05
C ASN A 520 -8.89 16.83 16.38
N GLU A 521 -8.24 17.48 15.42
CA GLU A 521 -6.91 18.05 15.56
C GLU A 521 -6.74 18.96 16.78
N ALA A 522 -7.67 19.90 17.01
CA ALA A 522 -7.60 20.82 18.14
C ALA A 522 -7.76 20.12 19.49
N LYS A 523 -8.69 19.16 19.57
CA LYS A 523 -8.94 18.37 20.78
C LYS A 523 -7.74 17.46 21.08
N ASP A 524 -7.24 16.78 20.06
CA ASP A 524 -6.12 15.84 20.18
C ASP A 524 -4.83 16.57 20.55
N LYS A 525 -4.61 17.76 20.00
CA LYS A 525 -3.48 18.63 20.38
C LYS A 525 -3.53 19.02 21.85
N ALA A 526 -4.69 19.44 22.34
CA ALA A 526 -4.87 19.81 23.74
C ALA A 526 -4.64 18.62 24.68
N GLU A 527 -5.16 17.44 24.34
CA GLU A 527 -4.95 16.21 25.11
C GLU A 527 -3.49 15.74 25.10
N LYS A 528 -2.84 15.82 23.94
CA LYS A 528 -1.40 15.52 23.84
C LYS A 528 -0.56 16.47 24.69
N GLU A 529 -0.81 17.78 24.62
CA GLU A 529 -0.12 18.77 25.46
C GLU A 529 -0.31 18.49 26.95
N ARG A 530 -1.52 18.10 27.35
CA ARG A 530 -1.81 17.67 28.73
C ARG A 530 -0.97 16.46 29.14
N ILE A 531 -0.93 15.42 28.31
CA ILE A 531 -0.15 14.20 28.57
C ILE A 531 1.35 14.51 28.57
N ASP A 532 1.84 15.32 27.65
CA ASP A 532 3.25 15.73 27.61
C ASP A 532 3.67 16.46 28.89
N LYS A 533 2.82 17.30 29.45
CA LYS A 533 3.07 17.96 30.74
C LYS A 533 3.10 16.98 31.90
N ILE A 534 2.20 16.01 31.93
CA ILE A 534 2.20 14.95 32.94
C ILE A 534 3.49 14.10 32.83
N ASN A 535 3.89 13.75 31.63
CA ASN A 535 5.12 13.01 31.38
C ASN A 535 6.38 13.83 31.75
N ALA A 536 6.38 15.12 31.47
CA ALA A 536 7.45 16.03 31.87
C ALA A 536 7.57 16.13 33.40
N ALA A 537 6.45 16.15 34.11
CA ALA A 537 6.43 16.10 35.57
C ALA A 537 7.08 14.81 36.10
N ASP A 538 6.74 13.67 35.51
CA ASP A 538 7.35 12.38 35.86
C ASP A 538 8.87 12.37 35.64
N SER A 539 9.33 12.89 34.52
CA SER A 539 10.77 13.00 34.20
C SER A 539 11.50 13.95 35.16
N ASN A 540 10.90 15.07 35.52
CA ASN A 540 11.45 16.03 36.48
C ASN A 540 11.53 15.44 37.89
N ILE A 541 10.52 14.68 38.32
CA ILE A 541 10.53 13.96 39.60
C ILE A 541 11.70 12.99 39.64
N PHE A 542 11.83 12.15 38.60
CA PHE A 542 12.90 11.17 38.52
C PHE A 542 14.28 11.82 38.51
N ALA A 543 14.50 12.84 37.67
CA ALA A 543 15.77 13.55 37.58
C ALA A 543 16.14 14.23 38.91
N THR A 544 15.16 14.85 39.58
CA THR A 544 15.38 15.51 40.88
C THR A 544 15.74 14.52 41.99
N GLU A 545 15.02 13.40 42.07
CA GLU A 545 15.34 12.33 43.04
C GLU A 545 16.74 11.79 42.82
N LYS A 546 17.13 11.57 41.58
CA LYS A 546 18.49 11.11 41.23
C LYS A 546 19.55 12.13 41.65
N GLN A 547 19.34 13.41 41.32
CA GLN A 547 20.29 14.48 41.67
C GLN A 547 20.39 14.70 43.17
N LEU A 548 19.29 14.61 43.92
CA LEU A 548 19.31 14.68 45.39
C LEU A 548 20.08 13.51 46.00
N LYS A 549 19.97 12.33 45.43
CA LYS A 549 20.72 11.15 45.88
C LYS A 549 22.22 11.29 45.62
N GLU A 550 22.60 11.86 44.50
CA GLU A 550 24.02 12.01 44.11
C GLU A 550 24.69 13.22 44.76
N TYR A 551 23.98 14.33 44.91
CA TYR A 551 24.55 15.63 45.29
C TYR A 551 23.91 16.26 46.55
N GLY A 552 22.91 15.63 47.16
CA GLY A 552 22.16 16.20 48.27
C GLY A 552 23.02 16.57 49.48
N ASP A 553 24.06 15.77 49.75
CA ASP A 553 24.98 16.02 50.89
C ASP A 553 25.90 17.23 50.63
N LYS A 554 26.03 17.67 49.39
CA LYS A 554 26.85 18.82 48.98
C LYS A 554 26.05 20.14 48.98
N LEU A 555 24.74 20.06 49.17
CA LEU A 555 23.83 21.21 49.16
C LEU A 555 23.71 21.80 50.58
N PRO A 556 23.60 23.16 50.74
CA PRO A 556 23.19 23.78 51.95
C PRO A 556 21.83 23.26 52.45
N ALA A 557 21.63 23.07 53.74
CA ALA A 557 20.44 22.43 54.28
C ALA A 557 19.15 23.17 53.92
N ASP A 558 19.16 24.50 53.86
CA ASP A 558 18.04 25.33 53.46
C ASP A 558 17.69 25.19 51.97
N LYS A 559 18.71 25.05 51.11
CA LYS A 559 18.51 24.85 49.66
C LYS A 559 18.00 23.45 49.37
N LYS A 560 18.51 22.44 50.03
CA LYS A 560 18.03 21.07 49.94
C LYS A 560 16.59 20.95 50.39
N ALA A 561 16.20 21.60 51.50
CA ALA A 561 14.84 21.60 52.00
C ALA A 561 13.86 22.28 51.00
N ALA A 562 14.27 23.37 50.32
CA ALA A 562 13.49 24.03 49.32
C ALA A 562 13.24 23.15 48.10
N ILE A 563 14.26 22.41 47.65
CA ILE A 563 14.15 21.45 46.54
C ILE A 563 13.22 20.29 46.92
N GLU A 564 13.38 19.71 48.09
CA GLU A 564 12.54 18.63 48.60
C GLU A 564 11.07 19.05 48.75
N SER A 565 10.80 20.29 49.21
CA SER A 565 9.44 20.85 49.30
C SER A 565 8.82 21.02 47.90
N ALA A 566 9.56 21.58 46.95
CA ALA A 566 9.08 21.73 45.56
C ALA A 566 8.86 20.38 44.88
N LEU A 567 9.72 19.41 45.15
CA LEU A 567 9.57 18.04 44.67
C LEU A 567 8.31 17.38 45.24
N GLY A 568 8.02 17.55 46.52
CA GLY A 568 6.81 17.04 47.16
C GLY A 568 5.53 17.60 46.52
N LYS A 569 5.53 18.87 46.22
CA LYS A 569 4.40 19.54 45.52
C LYS A 569 4.25 19.00 44.09
N LEU A 570 5.34 18.78 43.40
CA LEU A 570 5.32 18.20 42.04
C LEU A 570 4.81 16.76 42.04
N LYS A 571 5.21 15.95 43.01
CA LYS A 571 4.71 14.56 43.16
C LYS A 571 3.19 14.54 43.41
N GLU A 572 2.69 15.41 44.26
CA GLU A 572 1.26 15.51 44.53
C GLU A 572 0.47 16.00 43.31
N ALA A 573 0.96 17.02 42.62
CA ALA A 573 0.36 17.50 41.37
C ALA A 573 0.36 16.43 40.28
N HIS A 574 1.43 15.68 40.15
CA HIS A 574 1.53 14.57 39.20
C HIS A 574 0.55 13.44 39.53
N LYS A 575 0.45 13.05 40.79
CA LYS A 575 -0.49 12.03 41.27
C LYS A 575 -1.95 12.40 40.94
N ASN A 576 -2.29 13.67 41.06
CA ASN A 576 -3.64 14.18 40.76
C ASN A 576 -3.83 14.53 39.27
N ALA A 577 -2.81 14.41 38.45
CA ALA A 577 -2.80 14.81 37.03
C ALA A 577 -3.29 16.27 36.84
N ASP A 578 -2.98 17.15 37.78
CA ASP A 578 -3.35 18.59 37.79
C ASP A 578 -2.28 19.38 37.03
N VAL A 579 -2.55 19.69 35.76
CA VAL A 579 -1.61 20.36 34.86
C VAL A 579 -1.20 21.74 35.35
N ALA A 580 -2.14 22.54 35.88
CA ALA A 580 -1.85 23.87 36.39
C ALA A 580 -0.93 23.80 37.62
N ALA A 581 -1.19 22.86 38.53
CA ALA A 581 -0.35 22.60 39.70
C ALA A 581 1.03 22.05 39.30
N ILE A 582 1.10 21.24 38.25
CA ILE A 582 2.36 20.74 37.68
C ILE A 582 3.22 21.89 37.16
N ASP A 583 2.64 22.80 36.37
CA ASP A 583 3.37 23.95 35.83
C ASP A 583 3.93 24.83 36.96
N THR A 584 3.15 25.09 37.97
CA THR A 584 3.56 25.88 39.15
C THR A 584 4.67 25.16 39.94
N ALA A 585 4.51 23.85 40.17
CA ALA A 585 5.48 23.07 40.93
C ALA A 585 6.82 22.91 40.19
N ILE A 586 6.80 22.76 38.85
CA ILE A 586 8.01 22.73 38.02
C ILE A 586 8.75 24.06 38.09
N ALA A 587 8.01 25.20 38.01
CA ALA A 587 8.62 26.52 38.11
C ALA A 587 9.28 26.73 39.50
N GLU A 588 8.62 26.33 40.60
CA GLU A 588 9.20 26.38 41.95
C GLU A 588 10.44 25.49 42.09
N LEU A 589 10.40 24.26 41.48
CA LEU A 589 11.52 23.33 41.51
C LEU A 589 12.73 23.87 40.75
N ASN A 590 12.50 24.45 39.58
CA ASN A 590 13.57 25.07 38.80
C ASN A 590 14.19 26.27 39.53
N ALA A 591 13.36 27.11 40.17
CA ALA A 591 13.84 28.23 40.98
C ALA A 591 14.67 27.75 42.18
N ALA A 592 14.26 26.67 42.84
CA ALA A 592 15.02 26.08 43.95
C ALA A 592 16.36 25.51 43.50
N TRP A 593 16.43 24.83 42.37
CA TRP A 593 17.70 24.35 41.80
C TRP A 593 18.61 25.50 41.35
N GLN A 594 18.06 26.54 40.78
CA GLN A 594 18.83 27.70 40.35
C GLN A 594 19.46 28.40 41.55
N ALA A 595 18.74 28.59 42.65
CA ALA A 595 19.25 29.14 43.88
C ALA A 595 20.36 28.29 44.51
N ALA A 596 20.18 26.95 44.52
CA ALA A 596 21.19 26.01 44.99
C ALA A 596 22.45 26.04 44.13
N SER A 597 22.33 26.12 42.79
CA SER A 597 23.45 26.22 41.88
C SER A 597 24.25 27.50 42.08
N GLN A 598 23.60 28.62 42.30
CA GLN A 598 24.28 29.88 42.59
C GLN A 598 25.10 29.80 43.87
N ASP A 599 24.59 29.20 44.92
CA ASP A 599 25.31 29.03 46.17
C ASP A 599 26.54 28.13 46.01
N ILE A 600 26.46 27.06 45.22
CA ILE A 600 27.58 26.16 44.90
C ILE A 600 28.67 26.93 44.13
N TYR A 601 28.32 27.73 43.16
CA TYR A 601 29.24 28.57 42.42
C TYR A 601 29.94 29.61 43.30
N ALA A 602 29.19 30.25 44.21
CA ALA A 602 29.74 31.22 45.16
C ALA A 602 30.71 30.58 46.12
N GLN A 603 30.43 29.36 46.61
CA GLN A 603 31.35 28.60 47.48
C GLN A 603 32.61 28.16 46.75
N GLN A 604 32.51 27.75 45.50
CA GLN A 604 33.68 27.37 44.69
C GLN A 604 34.56 28.58 44.38
N GLN A 605 34.01 29.72 44.11
CA GLN A 605 34.76 30.96 43.91
C GLN A 605 35.44 31.44 45.21
N ALA A 606 34.77 31.33 46.35
CA ALA A 606 35.36 31.65 47.64
C ALA A 606 36.53 30.71 48.02
N GLN A 607 36.42 29.43 47.75
CA GLN A 607 37.48 28.46 47.96
C GLN A 607 38.66 28.66 46.98
N GLY A 608 38.40 29.02 45.72
CA GLY A 608 39.41 29.39 44.77
C GLY A 608 40.16 30.67 45.13
N ALA A 609 39.46 31.67 45.71
CA ALA A 609 40.05 32.89 46.21
C ALA A 609 40.90 32.69 47.45
N GLN A 610 40.54 31.77 48.35
CA GLN A 610 41.33 31.39 49.52
C GLN A 610 42.60 30.60 49.13
N GLN A 611 42.56 29.79 48.11
CA GLN A 611 43.76 29.09 47.60
C GLN A 611 44.70 30.06 46.89
N ASN A 612 44.22 31.09 46.21
CA ASN A 612 45.05 32.11 45.58
C ASN A 612 45.63 33.12 46.61
N ALA A 613 44.99 33.37 47.76
CA ALA A 613 45.53 34.18 48.84
C ALA A 613 46.67 33.50 49.62
N GLY A 614 46.67 32.15 49.60
CA GLY A 614 47.75 31.32 50.25
C GLY A 614 49.01 31.22 49.38
N GLN A 615 48.99 31.57 48.11
CA GLN A 615 50.12 31.46 47.19
C GLN A 615 50.81 32.80 46.85
N GLN A 616 50.39 33.92 47.41
CA GLN A 616 50.99 35.26 47.18
C GLN A 616 52.09 35.64 48.19
N GLN A 617 52.61 34.73 49.02
CA GLN A 617 53.72 35.02 49.94
C GLN A 617 55.02 34.29 49.60
N SER A 618 55.29 33.98 48.39
CA SER A 618 56.66 33.62 47.95
C SER A 618 56.81 33.80 46.42
N ASN A 619 57.13 34.97 45.97
CA ASN A 619 58.20 35.24 45.00
C ASN A 619 58.15 36.69 44.53
N GLN A 620 58.99 37.51 45.13
CA GLN A 620 59.51 38.73 44.44
C GLN A 620 60.76 38.29 43.67
N GLY A 621 60.75 38.57 42.40
CA GLY A 621 61.97 38.61 41.60
C GLY A 621 61.88 37.99 40.23
N ALA A 622 61.65 38.78 39.28
CA ALA A 622 62.41 38.95 38.03
C ALA A 622 61.52 39.42 36.86
N GLN A 623 61.95 40.53 36.35
CA GLN A 623 61.44 41.31 35.21
C GLN A 623 61.41 40.53 33.91
N SER A 624 60.48 40.83 33.07
CA SER A 624 60.51 41.66 31.82
C SER A 624 59.93 40.96 30.61
N ASN A 625 59.13 41.77 29.96
CA ASN A 625 58.91 41.94 28.52
C ASN A 625 58.02 41.02 27.71
N GLY A 626 56.96 41.65 27.25
CA GLY A 626 56.66 41.73 25.81
C GLY A 626 55.54 40.84 25.29
N GLY A 627 54.48 41.45 24.83
CA GLY A 627 53.78 40.93 23.67
C GLY A 627 52.25 40.77 23.79
N ASN A 628 51.57 41.72 23.23
CA ASN A 628 50.17 41.77 22.86
C ASN A 628 49.64 40.49 22.21
N GLY A 629 48.41 40.11 22.54
CA GLY A 629 47.65 39.18 21.73
C GLY A 629 46.28 38.90 22.38
N ALA A 630 45.31 39.70 22.02
CA ALA A 630 43.92 39.43 22.36
C ALA A 630 43.43 38.23 21.57
N SER A 631 42.90 37.25 22.25
CA SER A 631 42.02 36.25 21.61
C SER A 631 40.69 36.18 22.32
N GLN A 632 39.66 36.41 21.51
CA GLN A 632 38.25 36.30 21.85
C GLN A 632 37.88 34.83 22.13
N PRO A 633 36.82 34.56 22.91
CA PRO A 633 36.37 33.21 23.10
C PRO A 633 35.66 32.68 21.84
N GLU A 634 36.06 31.50 21.40
CA GLU A 634 35.42 30.78 20.32
C GLU A 634 34.09 30.17 20.81
N ASP A 635 33.02 30.48 20.08
CA ASP A 635 31.73 29.80 20.16
C ASP A 635 31.90 28.36 19.72
N VAL A 636 31.45 27.44 20.53
CA VAL A 636 31.35 26.02 20.18
C VAL A 636 30.01 25.81 19.48
N GLU A 637 30.03 25.70 18.18
CA GLU A 637 28.89 25.27 17.38
C GLU A 637 28.62 23.77 17.62
N PHE A 638 27.36 23.45 17.95
CA PHE A 638 26.88 22.09 17.94
C PHE A 638 26.48 21.74 16.49
N GLU A 639 27.22 20.83 15.87
CA GLU A 639 26.79 20.21 14.61
C GLU A 639 25.67 19.21 14.87
N GLU A 640 24.51 19.46 14.30
CA GLU A 640 23.48 18.45 14.10
C GLU A 640 23.94 17.47 13.03
N VAL A 641 24.11 16.21 13.42
CA VAL A 641 24.34 15.12 12.48
C VAL A 641 23.02 14.73 11.85
N LYS A 642 22.94 14.97 10.55
CA LYS A 642 21.83 14.55 9.70
C LYS A 642 21.76 13.02 9.54
#